data_b5b6d9ec4557a53fc91f47aba3486b17
#
_entry.id   b5b6d9ec4557a53fc91f47aba3486b17
#
_cell.length_a   1.000
_cell.length_b   1.000
_cell.length_c   1.000
_cell.angle_alpha   90.00
_cell.angle_beta   90.00
_cell.angle_gamma   90.00
#
_symmetry.space_group_name_H-M   'P 1'
#
loop_
_entity.id
_entity.type
_entity.pdbx_description
1 polymer ?
#
loop_
_entity_poly.entity_id
_entity_poly.type
_entity_poly.pdbx_seq_one_letter_code
_entity_poly.pdbx_strand_id
1 'polypeptide(L)'
;FMSLFKGREDVFAHKYFNKKQGKMVYGPMKSKPWERKPGDGEYAPFDERVVDHHLRGFDGMIAGVFPICLDDTCHFLAIDLDKGEWQKDAEVLRDVCKELEIPVSIERSQSGNGAHVWFFFEDAVLAKTARELGTALLTAAMNRRHEIKMSSFDRLFPNQDSLPKGGFGNLIALPLQKTARLHGNSEFIDESFQSYEDQWAYLAGIKRLPADAVSSLLKKLQTQNGAEDFSENAGVSEVMKPWRKNQIVLTRADFPDLVKITLANRVYIEKAGLTEQALSHLKRMAVFHNPAFYQAQASRMSTHNITRLISCGAEDAQYIGLPRGYREKVMALFESLDIPVSVTDDTVNGDELRVDFKGELWPEQEKAVANLLVHDNGILCGTTAFGKTVCALNIIAEKKVNTLIVVNKTSLVSMWQEKIQAFLDFPDTENEKEAKKLVGQLGGGKKKLTQKIDIALLQSLYHKGEVHECLQDYGMVIVDECHHLSAVSFEQALQATTAKYVYGLTATPTRKDGLQQIVFMQCGPIRYKDNAKKQAKARPFDHKVRMQFTAFDPTIRQEMSLQQVYQQIFENEERNSKLVADIIKNYREGRNAIILTERVAHVKRLEELLREEIPDVVAVTGGLGRKTEREKLREIREAPVNRPLTIISTGSFIGEGFDEPRLDTLFLAMPISWKGRLHQYAGRLHRLYEGKTEVRIYDYVDVHVPVLERMYRKRQTGYAGIGYSVELADQEAGGRSLMYTGKDYADELKRDLLSAKREVMMVSPALAGKTVATFLNTIKPRILETVTVSVMTKNADSIANPQHRSNRMLLLASLADKGIDLQQQDATGPKCVLIDRKVVWYGSIDVLGNQTNDASFIRLESTKLAEELYECFGR
;
A
#
# COMPACT_ATOMS: atom_id res chain seq x y z
N PHE A 1 -7.14 -13.49 -41.65
CA PHE A 1 -6.04 -13.43 -40.69
C PHE A 1 -6.09 -12.08 -39.93
N MET A 2 -5.99 -10.93 -40.61
CA MET A 2 -5.98 -9.61 -39.93
C MET A 2 -7.22 -9.35 -39.10
N SER A 3 -8.41 -9.81 -39.49
CA SER A 3 -9.63 -9.64 -38.72
C SER A 3 -9.69 -10.46 -37.44
N LEU A 4 -8.95 -11.58 -37.35
CA LEU A 4 -8.84 -12.41 -36.16
C LEU A 4 -7.82 -11.83 -35.16
N PHE A 5 -6.65 -11.44 -35.68
CA PHE A 5 -5.54 -10.92 -34.84
C PHE A 5 -5.51 -9.41 -34.79
N LYS A 6 -6.68 -8.77 -34.82
CA LYS A 6 -6.84 -7.34 -34.77
C LYS A 6 -6.48 -6.81 -33.39
N GLY A 7 -5.48 -5.91 -33.36
CA GLY A 7 -5.11 -5.14 -32.19
C GLY A 7 -4.91 -3.68 -32.57
N ARG A 8 -3.86 -3.03 -32.05
CA ARG A 8 -3.49 -1.68 -32.49
C ARG A 8 -3.07 -1.69 -33.95
N GLU A 9 -3.62 -0.77 -34.73
CA GLU A 9 -3.33 -0.62 -36.16
C GLU A 9 -2.21 0.39 -36.43
N ASP A 10 -1.96 1.30 -35.49
CA ASP A 10 -0.95 2.37 -35.59
C ASP A 10 0.47 1.92 -35.25
N VAL A 11 0.63 0.70 -34.72
CA VAL A 11 1.93 0.15 -34.31
C VAL A 11 1.88 -1.37 -34.28
N PHE A 12 2.99 -2.03 -34.68
CA PHE A 12 3.18 -3.44 -34.44
C PHE A 12 4.52 -3.70 -33.75
N ALA A 13 4.67 -4.87 -33.14
CA ALA A 13 5.92 -5.31 -32.56
C ALA A 13 6.70 -6.19 -33.54
N HIS A 14 8.03 -6.10 -33.52
CA HIS A 14 8.89 -7.02 -34.25
C HIS A 14 9.98 -7.58 -33.35
N LYS A 15 10.45 -8.79 -33.71
CA LYS A 15 11.52 -9.47 -32.96
C LYS A 15 12.87 -9.08 -33.55
N TYR A 16 13.79 -8.58 -32.69
CA TYR A 16 15.12 -8.15 -33.11
C TYR A 16 16.18 -8.50 -32.06
N PHE A 17 17.45 -8.58 -32.50
CA PHE A 17 18.55 -8.85 -31.59
C PHE A 17 18.97 -7.59 -30.81
N ASN A 18 18.80 -7.62 -29.49
CA ASN A 18 19.24 -6.54 -28.62
C ASN A 18 20.70 -6.73 -28.22
N LYS A 19 21.61 -5.96 -28.83
CA LYS A 19 23.07 -6.03 -28.60
C LYS A 19 23.45 -5.79 -27.12
N LYS A 20 22.68 -4.97 -26.36
CA LYS A 20 22.97 -4.69 -24.95
C LYS A 20 22.60 -5.87 -24.04
N GLN A 21 21.57 -6.62 -24.40
CA GLN A 21 21.09 -7.77 -23.61
C GLN A 21 21.61 -9.12 -24.15
N GLY A 22 22.24 -9.13 -25.30
CA GLY A 22 22.77 -10.34 -25.95
C GLY A 22 21.71 -11.36 -26.38
N LYS A 23 20.43 -10.94 -26.54
CA LYS A 23 19.31 -11.83 -26.85
C LYS A 23 18.29 -11.21 -27.79
N MET A 24 17.46 -12.07 -28.38
CA MET A 24 16.30 -11.64 -29.19
C MET A 24 15.21 -11.10 -28.26
N VAL A 25 14.68 -9.93 -28.60
CA VAL A 25 13.59 -9.26 -27.86
C VAL A 25 12.56 -8.73 -28.83
N TYR A 26 11.33 -8.52 -28.35
CA TYR A 26 10.29 -7.80 -29.09
C TYR A 26 10.25 -6.33 -28.71
N GLY A 27 9.99 -5.48 -29.69
CA GLY A 27 9.78 -4.06 -29.46
C GLY A 27 8.93 -3.43 -30.56
N PRO A 28 8.37 -2.24 -30.34
CA PRO A 28 7.57 -1.54 -31.33
C PRO A 28 8.45 -1.15 -32.53
N MET A 29 7.94 -1.39 -33.75
CA MET A 29 8.63 -1.02 -34.98
C MET A 29 8.47 0.45 -35.26
N LYS A 30 9.59 1.15 -35.49
CA LYS A 30 9.60 2.57 -35.89
C LYS A 30 9.53 2.71 -37.40
N SER A 31 8.80 3.70 -37.89
CA SER A 31 8.74 4.03 -39.33
C SER A 31 10.12 4.43 -39.89
N LYS A 32 10.96 5.05 -39.02
CA LYS A 32 12.35 5.43 -39.34
C LYS A 32 13.31 4.88 -38.29
N PRO A 33 13.82 3.64 -38.47
CA PRO A 33 14.66 2.96 -37.48
C PRO A 33 15.96 3.70 -37.10
N TRP A 34 16.43 4.63 -37.92
CA TRP A 34 17.66 5.39 -37.73
C TRP A 34 17.50 6.63 -36.81
N GLU A 35 16.28 7.07 -36.50
CA GLU A 35 16.04 8.20 -35.60
C GLU A 35 16.19 7.77 -34.12
N ARG A 36 17.24 8.33 -33.48
CA ARG A 36 17.69 7.89 -32.14
C ARG A 36 16.98 8.54 -30.94
N LYS A 37 16.05 9.48 -31.11
CA LYS A 37 15.40 10.12 -29.95
C LYS A 37 14.25 9.25 -29.41
N PRO A 38 14.27 8.88 -28.11
CA PRO A 38 13.12 8.23 -27.49
C PRO A 38 12.03 9.29 -27.32
N GLY A 39 10.87 9.08 -27.89
CA GLY A 39 9.67 9.88 -27.62
C GLY A 39 8.89 10.45 -28.80
N ASP A 40 9.55 10.80 -29.90
CA ASP A 40 8.92 11.51 -31.03
C ASP A 40 8.95 10.73 -32.36
N GLY A 41 9.07 9.41 -32.36
CA GLY A 41 9.10 8.62 -33.60
C GLY A 41 7.70 8.16 -34.01
N GLU A 42 7.30 8.41 -35.23
CA GLU A 42 6.19 7.73 -35.88
C GLU A 42 6.47 6.22 -35.91
N TYR A 43 5.50 5.43 -35.46
CA TYR A 43 5.57 3.97 -35.51
C TYR A 43 5.05 3.44 -36.85
N ALA A 44 5.52 2.26 -37.25
CA ALA A 44 5.05 1.62 -38.44
C ALA A 44 3.68 0.99 -38.22
N PRO A 45 2.68 1.26 -39.07
CA PRO A 45 1.35 0.71 -38.94
C PRO A 45 1.33 -0.80 -39.16
N PHE A 46 0.37 -1.49 -38.55
CA PHE A 46 0.10 -2.92 -38.75
C PHE A 46 -0.79 -3.06 -39.98
N ASP A 47 -0.21 -3.40 -41.11
CA ASP A 47 -0.89 -3.52 -42.40
C ASP A 47 -0.70 -4.91 -43.05
N GLU A 48 -1.34 -5.13 -44.20
CA GLU A 48 -1.26 -6.38 -44.96
C GLU A 48 0.18 -6.75 -45.34
N ARG A 49 1.05 -5.77 -45.58
CA ARG A 49 2.46 -6.01 -45.94
C ARG A 49 3.24 -6.59 -44.78
N VAL A 50 2.98 -6.12 -43.55
CA VAL A 50 3.58 -6.66 -42.32
C VAL A 50 3.19 -8.12 -42.14
N VAL A 51 1.90 -8.44 -42.38
CA VAL A 51 1.39 -9.81 -42.29
C VAL A 51 2.00 -10.69 -43.39
N ASP A 52 2.07 -10.24 -44.66
CA ASP A 52 2.69 -10.98 -45.76
C ASP A 52 4.17 -11.26 -45.47
N HIS A 53 4.94 -10.27 -45.02
CA HIS A 53 6.34 -10.45 -44.62
C HIS A 53 6.51 -11.46 -43.49
N HIS A 54 5.63 -11.44 -42.47
CA HIS A 54 5.64 -12.40 -41.35
C HIS A 54 5.38 -13.82 -41.85
N LEU A 55 4.33 -14.01 -42.64
CA LEU A 55 3.90 -15.32 -43.15
C LEU A 55 4.92 -15.91 -44.14
N ARG A 56 5.58 -15.11 -44.97
CA ARG A 56 6.63 -15.51 -45.89
C ARG A 56 8.01 -15.58 -45.25
N GLY A 57 8.17 -15.00 -44.04
CA GLY A 57 9.45 -14.91 -43.37
C GLY A 57 10.45 -14.01 -44.09
N PHE A 58 9.96 -12.99 -44.79
CA PHE A 58 10.79 -12.03 -45.52
C PHE A 58 11.74 -11.29 -44.56
N ASP A 59 13.02 -11.23 -44.85
CA ASP A 59 14.06 -10.68 -43.97
C ASP A 59 14.04 -11.24 -42.52
N GLY A 60 13.53 -12.46 -42.34
CA GLY A 60 13.39 -13.05 -41.00
C GLY A 60 12.35 -12.35 -40.13
N MET A 61 11.41 -11.60 -40.69
CA MET A 61 10.36 -10.87 -39.97
C MET A 61 9.54 -11.78 -39.08
N ILE A 62 9.50 -11.45 -37.82
CA ILE A 62 8.57 -12.01 -36.84
C ILE A 62 7.82 -10.86 -36.22
N ALA A 63 6.54 -10.74 -36.60
CA ALA A 63 5.67 -9.68 -36.12
C ALA A 63 4.88 -10.12 -34.88
N GLY A 64 4.52 -9.15 -34.05
CA GLY A 64 3.60 -9.30 -32.94
C GLY A 64 2.61 -8.15 -32.90
N VAL A 65 1.50 -8.34 -32.22
CA VAL A 65 0.42 -7.36 -32.12
C VAL A 65 0.25 -6.93 -30.65
N PHE A 66 -0.15 -5.67 -30.46
CA PHE A 66 -0.55 -5.13 -29.16
C PHE A 66 -2.08 -5.25 -29.05
N PRO A 67 -2.61 -6.10 -28.15
CA PRO A 67 -4.03 -6.41 -28.10
C PRO A 67 -4.92 -5.25 -27.71
N ILE A 68 -4.45 -4.33 -26.82
CA ILE A 68 -5.25 -3.23 -26.29
C ILE A 68 -5.28 -2.08 -27.29
N CYS A 69 -6.47 -1.76 -27.81
CA CYS A 69 -6.71 -0.60 -28.68
C CYS A 69 -6.68 0.73 -27.92
N LEU A 70 -6.72 1.86 -28.64
CA LEU A 70 -6.64 3.21 -28.06
C LEU A 70 -7.82 3.56 -27.14
N ASP A 71 -8.95 2.88 -27.30
CA ASP A 71 -10.19 3.01 -26.51
C ASP A 71 -10.32 2.01 -25.36
N ASP A 72 -9.21 1.37 -24.97
CA ASP A 72 -9.15 0.34 -23.94
C ASP A 72 -9.93 -0.96 -24.29
N THR A 73 -10.22 -1.23 -25.57
CA THR A 73 -10.85 -2.45 -26.07
C THR A 73 -9.84 -3.45 -26.66
N CYS A 74 -10.31 -4.68 -26.92
CA CYS A 74 -9.56 -5.71 -27.66
C CYS A 74 -10.50 -6.58 -28.49
N HIS A 75 -9.97 -7.25 -29.54
CA HIS A 75 -10.72 -8.11 -30.45
C HIS A 75 -10.49 -9.60 -30.18
N PHE A 76 -9.56 -9.93 -29.31
CA PHE A 76 -9.29 -11.30 -28.89
C PHE A 76 -8.75 -11.34 -27.46
N LEU A 77 -8.84 -12.51 -26.85
CA LEU A 77 -8.13 -12.89 -25.65
C LEU A 77 -7.21 -14.06 -26.01
N ALA A 78 -5.97 -14.02 -25.55
CA ALA A 78 -5.07 -15.18 -25.62
C ALA A 78 -4.52 -15.52 -24.24
N ILE A 79 -4.36 -16.82 -23.98
CA ILE A 79 -3.73 -17.36 -22.77
C ILE A 79 -2.46 -18.08 -23.21
N ASP A 80 -1.31 -17.71 -22.65
CA ASP A 80 -0.03 -18.36 -22.92
C ASP A 80 0.25 -19.45 -21.88
N LEU A 81 0.29 -20.69 -22.33
CA LEU A 81 0.67 -21.87 -21.57
C LEU A 81 2.11 -22.23 -21.91
N ASP A 82 3.04 -21.96 -21.00
CA ASP A 82 4.48 -22.09 -21.26
C ASP A 82 5.13 -23.12 -20.32
N LYS A 83 5.86 -24.08 -20.91
CA LYS A 83 6.65 -25.11 -20.25
C LYS A 83 5.87 -26.12 -19.39
N GLY A 84 6.49 -27.23 -19.07
CA GLY A 84 5.88 -28.32 -18.31
C GLY A 84 4.91 -29.14 -19.14
N GLU A 85 3.78 -29.52 -18.55
CA GLU A 85 2.75 -30.35 -19.19
C GLU A 85 1.69 -29.48 -19.87
N TRP A 86 2.09 -28.53 -20.72
CA TRP A 86 1.20 -27.57 -21.37
C TRP A 86 0.06 -28.24 -22.16
N GLN A 87 0.29 -29.45 -22.70
CA GLN A 87 -0.75 -30.22 -23.41
C GLN A 87 -1.90 -30.56 -22.47
N LYS A 88 -1.61 -31.07 -21.28
CA LYS A 88 -2.63 -31.36 -20.26
C LYS A 88 -3.35 -30.10 -19.79
N ASP A 89 -2.63 -28.99 -19.60
CA ASP A 89 -3.23 -27.71 -19.23
C ASP A 89 -4.15 -27.18 -20.34
N ALA A 90 -3.74 -27.33 -21.62
CA ALA A 90 -4.54 -26.94 -22.77
C ALA A 90 -5.78 -27.84 -22.95
N GLU A 91 -5.66 -29.16 -22.71
CA GLU A 91 -6.76 -30.14 -22.75
C GLU A 91 -7.83 -29.77 -21.72
N VAL A 92 -7.46 -29.57 -20.47
CA VAL A 92 -8.41 -29.22 -19.40
C VAL A 92 -9.08 -27.87 -19.68
N LEU A 93 -8.34 -26.87 -20.19
CA LEU A 93 -8.92 -25.57 -20.55
C LEU A 93 -9.90 -25.72 -21.73
N ARG A 94 -9.58 -26.55 -22.72
CA ARG A 94 -10.48 -26.90 -23.85
C ARG A 94 -11.75 -27.58 -23.36
N ASP A 95 -11.64 -28.52 -22.42
CA ASP A 95 -12.81 -29.23 -21.86
C ASP A 95 -13.73 -28.26 -21.10
N VAL A 96 -13.18 -27.34 -20.31
CA VAL A 96 -13.93 -26.24 -19.68
C VAL A 96 -14.68 -25.43 -20.74
N CYS A 97 -14.00 -25.08 -21.83
CA CYS A 97 -14.59 -24.28 -22.91
C CYS A 97 -15.70 -25.07 -23.64
N LYS A 98 -15.49 -26.35 -23.86
CA LYS A 98 -16.49 -27.23 -24.53
C LYS A 98 -17.79 -27.31 -23.71
N GLU A 99 -17.72 -27.50 -22.40
CA GLU A 99 -18.91 -27.54 -21.53
C GLU A 99 -19.63 -26.21 -21.43
N LEU A 100 -18.92 -25.11 -21.61
CA LEU A 100 -19.50 -23.76 -21.60
C LEU A 100 -19.89 -23.27 -22.99
N GLU A 101 -19.73 -24.13 -24.03
CA GLU A 101 -19.97 -23.79 -25.44
C GLU A 101 -19.16 -22.59 -25.93
N ILE A 102 -17.93 -22.42 -25.39
CA ILE A 102 -17.01 -21.35 -25.76
C ILE A 102 -16.12 -21.81 -26.91
N PRO A 103 -16.15 -21.14 -28.07
CA PRO A 103 -15.24 -21.46 -29.16
C PRO A 103 -13.81 -21.11 -28.76
N VAL A 104 -12.91 -22.08 -28.90
CA VAL A 104 -11.50 -21.93 -28.53
C VAL A 104 -10.61 -22.49 -29.62
N SER A 105 -9.48 -21.83 -29.87
CA SER A 105 -8.46 -22.27 -30.84
C SER A 105 -7.12 -22.37 -30.15
N ILE A 106 -6.40 -23.47 -30.38
CA ILE A 106 -5.09 -23.70 -29.75
C ILE A 106 -4.00 -23.65 -30.80
N GLU A 107 -2.99 -22.84 -30.57
CA GLU A 107 -1.79 -22.73 -31.41
C GLU A 107 -0.60 -23.28 -30.64
N ARG A 108 0.20 -24.13 -31.22
CA ARG A 108 1.51 -24.52 -30.68
C ARG A 108 2.44 -23.32 -30.74
N SER A 109 3.08 -22.95 -29.65
CA SER A 109 3.94 -21.78 -29.56
C SER A 109 5.11 -21.85 -30.55
N GLN A 110 5.74 -20.72 -30.84
CA GLN A 110 6.90 -20.62 -31.75
C GLN A 110 8.07 -21.53 -31.33
N SER A 111 8.25 -21.77 -30.02
CA SER A 111 9.31 -22.64 -29.49
C SER A 111 8.98 -24.12 -29.54
N GLY A 112 7.72 -24.50 -29.74
CA GLY A 112 7.18 -25.84 -29.58
C GLY A 112 6.96 -26.31 -28.15
N ASN A 113 7.43 -25.56 -27.15
CA ASN A 113 7.39 -25.93 -25.74
C ASN A 113 6.27 -25.24 -24.97
N GLY A 114 5.18 -24.91 -25.64
CA GLY A 114 4.01 -24.25 -25.05
C GLY A 114 2.91 -24.07 -26.08
N ALA A 115 1.82 -23.44 -25.70
CA ALA A 115 0.70 -23.11 -26.57
C ALA A 115 0.09 -21.75 -26.23
N HIS A 116 -0.51 -21.13 -27.23
CA HIS A 116 -1.41 -20.02 -27.04
C HIS A 116 -2.85 -20.51 -27.24
N VAL A 117 -3.71 -20.22 -26.30
CA VAL A 117 -5.14 -20.54 -26.35
C VAL A 117 -5.89 -19.28 -26.69
N TRP A 118 -6.52 -19.23 -27.89
CA TRP A 118 -7.11 -18.05 -28.47
C TRP A 118 -8.62 -18.04 -28.37
N PHE A 119 -9.19 -16.90 -28.03
CA PHE A 119 -10.63 -16.58 -28.03
C PHE A 119 -10.84 -15.32 -28.85
N PHE A 120 -11.60 -15.44 -29.95
CA PHE A 120 -11.85 -14.31 -30.86
C PHE A 120 -13.23 -13.73 -30.62
N PHE A 121 -13.35 -12.42 -30.63
CA PHE A 121 -14.60 -11.70 -30.43
C PHE A 121 -15.18 -11.21 -31.77
N GLU A 122 -16.51 -11.19 -31.88
CA GLU A 122 -17.19 -10.62 -33.07
C GLU A 122 -16.96 -9.12 -33.13
N ASP A 123 -17.22 -8.44 -32.01
CA ASP A 123 -17.03 -7.01 -31.80
C ASP A 123 -15.95 -6.75 -30.75
N ALA A 124 -15.51 -5.50 -30.66
CA ALA A 124 -14.54 -5.07 -29.67
C ALA A 124 -15.11 -5.18 -28.25
N VAL A 125 -14.36 -5.81 -27.34
CA VAL A 125 -14.68 -6.02 -25.92
C VAL A 125 -13.72 -5.22 -25.06
N LEU A 126 -14.17 -4.68 -23.93
CA LEU A 126 -13.26 -4.01 -22.99
C LEU A 126 -12.16 -4.97 -22.55
N ALA A 127 -10.90 -4.52 -22.60
CA ALA A 127 -9.73 -5.30 -22.22
C ALA A 127 -9.87 -5.89 -20.80
N LYS A 128 -10.47 -5.12 -19.88
CA LYS A 128 -10.83 -5.58 -18.53
C LYS A 128 -11.73 -6.81 -18.56
N THR A 129 -12.83 -6.78 -19.31
CA THR A 129 -13.80 -7.88 -19.38
C THR A 129 -13.17 -9.13 -20.01
N ALA A 130 -12.38 -8.97 -21.07
CA ALA A 130 -11.65 -10.08 -21.69
C ALA A 130 -10.65 -10.71 -20.71
N ARG A 131 -9.88 -9.91 -19.98
CA ARG A 131 -8.95 -10.39 -18.97
C ARG A 131 -9.66 -11.12 -17.82
N GLU A 132 -10.78 -10.58 -17.35
CA GLU A 132 -11.59 -11.22 -16.31
C GLU A 132 -12.13 -12.57 -16.78
N LEU A 133 -12.58 -12.69 -18.04
CA LEU A 133 -12.97 -13.95 -18.63
C LEU A 133 -11.81 -14.95 -18.62
N GLY A 134 -10.62 -14.56 -19.09
CA GLY A 134 -9.42 -15.40 -19.09
C GLY A 134 -9.03 -15.88 -17.70
N THR A 135 -9.13 -14.99 -16.71
CA THR A 135 -8.87 -15.33 -15.30
C THR A 135 -9.91 -16.35 -14.78
N ALA A 136 -11.19 -16.18 -15.10
CA ALA A 136 -12.25 -17.08 -14.65
C ALA A 136 -12.12 -18.47 -15.32
N LEU A 137 -11.73 -18.53 -16.60
CA LEU A 137 -11.45 -19.79 -17.32
C LEU A 137 -10.26 -20.53 -16.73
N LEU A 138 -9.15 -19.82 -16.45
CA LEU A 138 -7.99 -20.41 -15.78
C LEU A 138 -8.32 -20.92 -14.37
N THR A 139 -9.17 -20.20 -13.62
CA THR A 139 -9.65 -20.64 -12.31
C THR A 139 -10.47 -21.93 -12.42
N ALA A 140 -11.39 -22.00 -13.40
CA ALA A 140 -12.18 -23.22 -13.66
C ALA A 140 -11.29 -24.41 -14.07
N ALA A 141 -10.31 -24.17 -14.92
CA ALA A 141 -9.33 -25.18 -15.32
C ALA A 141 -8.47 -25.63 -14.12
N MET A 142 -8.01 -24.72 -13.29
CA MET A 142 -7.22 -25.03 -12.09
C MET A 142 -8.00 -25.85 -11.05
N ASN A 143 -9.31 -25.68 -10.96
CA ASN A 143 -10.17 -26.50 -10.11
C ASN A 143 -10.29 -27.98 -10.60
N ARG A 144 -9.91 -28.24 -11.84
CA ARG A 144 -9.88 -29.62 -12.44
C ARG A 144 -8.46 -30.17 -12.50
N ARG A 145 -7.47 -29.29 -12.54
CA ARG A 145 -6.05 -29.61 -12.60
C ARG A 145 -5.26 -28.57 -11.78
N HIS A 146 -4.99 -28.89 -10.53
CA HIS A 146 -4.31 -27.97 -9.58
C HIS A 146 -2.87 -27.62 -9.99
N GLU A 147 -2.23 -28.38 -10.87
CA GLU A 147 -0.85 -28.18 -11.34
C GLU A 147 -0.72 -26.97 -12.29
N ILE A 148 -1.84 -26.44 -12.82
CA ILE A 148 -1.81 -25.18 -13.57
C ILE A 148 -1.14 -24.10 -12.75
N LYS A 149 -0.10 -23.49 -13.33
CA LYS A 149 0.77 -22.55 -12.61
C LYS A 149 0.07 -21.21 -12.39
N MET A 150 0.25 -20.61 -11.20
CA MET A 150 -0.23 -19.26 -10.92
C MET A 150 0.38 -18.21 -11.88
N SER A 151 1.57 -18.44 -12.43
CA SER A 151 2.16 -17.56 -13.45
C SER A 151 1.34 -17.47 -14.74
N SER A 152 0.49 -18.43 -15.06
CA SER A 152 -0.41 -18.38 -16.23
C SER A 152 -1.43 -17.26 -16.11
N PHE A 153 -1.80 -16.85 -14.90
CA PHE A 153 -2.68 -15.69 -14.65
C PHE A 153 -2.04 -14.33 -15.03
N ASP A 154 -0.72 -14.27 -15.10
CA ASP A 154 0.01 -13.08 -15.58
C ASP A 154 0.29 -13.10 -17.09
N ARG A 155 -0.02 -14.22 -17.76
CA ARG A 155 0.20 -14.46 -19.18
C ARG A 155 -1.08 -14.41 -20.01
N LEU A 156 -1.90 -13.42 -19.71
CA LEU A 156 -3.09 -13.09 -20.49
C LEU A 156 -2.77 -11.98 -21.49
N PHE A 157 -3.38 -12.00 -22.65
CA PHE A 157 -3.27 -10.97 -23.67
C PHE A 157 -4.68 -10.55 -24.11
N PRO A 158 -5.19 -9.42 -23.59
CA PRO A 158 -4.54 -8.42 -22.76
C PRO A 158 -4.37 -8.86 -21.28
N ASN A 159 -3.29 -8.37 -20.61
CA ASN A 159 -3.09 -8.56 -19.17
C ASN A 159 -3.45 -7.33 -18.33
N GLN A 160 -3.76 -6.20 -18.96
CA GLN A 160 -4.12 -4.93 -18.36
C GLN A 160 -5.56 -4.56 -18.69
N ASP A 161 -6.18 -3.75 -17.82
CA ASP A 161 -7.55 -3.27 -17.99
C ASP A 161 -7.64 -2.04 -18.91
N SER A 162 -6.52 -1.32 -19.07
CA SER A 162 -6.44 -0.10 -19.86
C SER A 162 -5.04 0.12 -20.45
N LEU A 163 -4.98 0.89 -21.49
CA LEU A 163 -3.73 1.23 -22.17
C LEU A 163 -2.88 2.18 -21.32
N PRO A 164 -1.58 1.88 -21.09
CA PRO A 164 -0.67 2.80 -20.38
C PRO A 164 -0.47 4.11 -21.15
N LYS A 165 -0.34 5.23 -20.46
CA LYS A 165 -0.02 6.54 -21.08
C LYS A 165 1.35 6.47 -21.77
N GLY A 166 1.38 6.75 -23.07
CA GLY A 166 2.62 6.69 -23.86
C GLY A 166 3.20 5.30 -24.06
N GLY A 167 2.45 4.24 -23.68
CA GLY A 167 2.83 2.85 -23.84
C GLY A 167 1.90 2.07 -24.77
N PHE A 168 2.20 0.80 -24.98
CA PHE A 168 1.48 -0.07 -25.92
C PHE A 168 0.75 -1.24 -25.21
N GLY A 169 0.97 -1.43 -23.92
CA GLY A 169 0.54 -2.64 -23.22
C GLY A 169 1.45 -3.84 -23.51
N ASN A 170 0.98 -5.03 -23.15
CA ASN A 170 1.68 -6.26 -23.51
C ASN A 170 1.45 -6.61 -24.98
N LEU A 171 2.33 -7.40 -25.56
CA LEU A 171 2.25 -7.86 -26.94
C LEU A 171 2.24 -9.38 -27.01
N ILE A 172 1.65 -9.93 -28.07
CA ILE A 172 1.71 -11.35 -28.41
C ILE A 172 2.26 -11.50 -29.83
N ALA A 173 3.09 -12.54 -30.03
CA ALA A 173 3.58 -12.88 -31.35
C ALA A 173 2.45 -13.41 -32.23
N LEU A 174 2.44 -13.04 -33.51
CA LEU A 174 1.48 -13.58 -34.46
C LEU A 174 1.76 -15.06 -34.76
N PRO A 175 0.74 -15.90 -34.98
CA PRO A 175 0.89 -17.31 -35.38
C PRO A 175 1.29 -17.42 -36.84
N LEU A 176 1.60 -18.66 -37.25
CA LEU A 176 1.95 -19.05 -38.62
C LEU A 176 3.27 -18.41 -39.12
N GLN A 177 4.21 -18.10 -38.27
CA GLN A 177 5.51 -17.60 -38.61
C GLN A 177 6.31 -18.63 -39.44
N LYS A 178 6.83 -18.20 -40.59
CA LYS A 178 7.42 -19.09 -41.59
C LYS A 178 8.48 -20.07 -41.07
N THR A 179 9.45 -19.56 -40.34
CA THR A 179 10.57 -20.38 -39.84
C THR A 179 10.09 -21.40 -38.80
N ALA A 180 9.15 -21.04 -37.95
CA ALA A 180 8.60 -21.93 -36.93
C ALA A 180 7.75 -23.03 -37.56
N ARG A 181 6.97 -22.73 -38.61
CA ARG A 181 6.15 -23.70 -39.34
C ARG A 181 7.01 -24.80 -40.01
N LEU A 182 8.21 -24.52 -40.42
CA LEU A 182 9.12 -25.53 -40.96
C LEU A 182 9.46 -26.64 -39.94
N HIS A 183 9.21 -26.40 -38.67
CA HIS A 183 9.40 -27.32 -37.54
C HIS A 183 8.08 -27.76 -36.91
N GLY A 184 6.93 -27.51 -37.55
CA GLY A 184 5.59 -27.82 -37.04
C GLY A 184 5.18 -26.99 -35.84
N ASN A 185 5.78 -25.80 -35.67
CA ASN A 185 5.49 -24.84 -34.58
C ASN A 185 4.77 -23.60 -35.12
N SER A 186 4.18 -22.80 -34.24
CA SER A 186 3.39 -21.60 -34.59
C SER A 186 2.20 -21.93 -35.49
N GLU A 187 1.62 -23.12 -35.33
CA GLU A 187 0.50 -23.65 -36.08
C GLU A 187 -0.68 -24.00 -35.18
N PHE A 188 -1.89 -23.85 -35.68
CA PHE A 188 -3.09 -24.30 -34.99
C PHE A 188 -3.15 -25.83 -35.03
N ILE A 189 -3.54 -26.39 -33.90
CA ILE A 189 -3.53 -27.84 -33.63
C ILE A 189 -4.89 -28.33 -33.19
N ASP A 190 -5.17 -29.61 -33.53
CA ASP A 190 -6.40 -30.32 -33.24
C ASP A 190 -6.43 -30.87 -31.78
N GLU A 191 -7.44 -31.68 -31.49
CA GLU A 191 -7.61 -32.34 -30.18
C GLU A 191 -6.50 -33.34 -29.85
N SER A 192 -5.82 -33.90 -30.88
CA SER A 192 -4.68 -34.81 -30.77
C SER A 192 -3.34 -34.09 -30.78
N PHE A 193 -3.36 -32.77 -30.66
CA PHE A 193 -2.18 -31.90 -30.76
C PHE A 193 -1.42 -32.04 -32.10
N GLN A 194 -2.11 -32.42 -33.19
CA GLN A 194 -1.55 -32.42 -34.53
C GLN A 194 -1.92 -31.15 -35.26
N SER A 195 -1.01 -30.63 -36.10
CA SER A 195 -1.28 -29.42 -36.90
C SER A 195 -2.37 -29.71 -37.94
N TYR A 196 -3.35 -28.81 -38.09
CA TYR A 196 -4.31 -28.91 -39.17
C TYR A 196 -3.60 -28.87 -40.54
N GLU A 197 -4.00 -29.75 -41.48
CA GLU A 197 -3.38 -29.80 -42.81
C GLU A 197 -3.53 -28.49 -43.57
N ASP A 198 -4.72 -27.87 -43.53
CA ASP A 198 -4.99 -26.56 -44.10
C ASP A 198 -5.29 -25.55 -43.01
N GLN A 199 -4.26 -24.85 -42.61
CA GLN A 199 -4.32 -23.77 -41.58
C GLN A 199 -5.26 -22.63 -42.01
N TRP A 200 -5.39 -22.38 -43.32
CA TRP A 200 -6.21 -21.27 -43.82
C TRP A 200 -7.70 -21.64 -43.80
N ALA A 201 -8.05 -22.87 -44.20
CA ALA A 201 -9.40 -23.40 -44.08
C ALA A 201 -9.84 -23.40 -42.60
N TYR A 202 -8.93 -23.80 -41.69
CA TYR A 202 -9.21 -23.77 -40.27
C TYR A 202 -9.50 -22.33 -39.78
N LEU A 203 -8.61 -21.36 -40.09
CA LEU A 203 -8.79 -19.95 -39.70
C LEU A 203 -10.07 -19.33 -40.26
N ALA A 204 -10.46 -19.70 -41.49
CA ALA A 204 -11.69 -19.20 -42.09
C ALA A 204 -12.95 -19.74 -41.39
N GLY A 205 -12.87 -20.92 -40.75
CA GLY A 205 -13.95 -21.57 -40.02
C GLY A 205 -14.04 -21.22 -38.55
N ILE A 206 -13.15 -20.39 -38.03
CA ILE A 206 -13.15 -20.03 -36.59
C ILE A 206 -14.40 -19.26 -36.22
N LYS A 207 -15.14 -19.80 -35.24
CA LYS A 207 -16.29 -19.13 -34.62
C LYS A 207 -15.79 -18.07 -33.63
N ARG A 208 -16.50 -16.94 -33.58
CA ARG A 208 -16.21 -15.83 -32.70
C ARG A 208 -17.27 -15.72 -31.61
N LEU A 209 -16.91 -15.14 -30.48
CA LEU A 209 -17.81 -14.90 -29.36
C LEU A 209 -18.47 -13.50 -29.54
N PRO A 210 -19.79 -13.38 -29.48
CA PRO A 210 -20.48 -12.10 -29.40
C PRO A 210 -20.10 -11.37 -28.09
N ALA A 211 -20.02 -10.05 -28.14
CA ALA A 211 -19.60 -9.24 -26.96
C ALA A 211 -20.55 -9.37 -25.75
N ASP A 212 -21.84 -9.51 -25.99
CA ASP A 212 -22.85 -9.77 -24.93
C ASP A 212 -22.71 -11.15 -24.30
N ALA A 213 -22.35 -12.17 -25.11
CA ALA A 213 -22.05 -13.52 -24.61
C ALA A 213 -20.86 -13.52 -23.65
N VAL A 214 -19.81 -12.72 -23.91
CA VAL A 214 -18.64 -12.58 -23.03
C VAL A 214 -19.06 -12.15 -21.62
N SER A 215 -19.91 -11.13 -21.51
CA SER A 215 -20.41 -10.64 -20.23
C SER A 215 -21.29 -11.66 -19.48
N SER A 216 -22.09 -12.42 -20.22
CA SER A 216 -22.97 -13.48 -19.68
C SER A 216 -22.16 -14.68 -19.18
N LEU A 217 -21.17 -15.11 -19.96
CA LEU A 217 -20.23 -16.19 -19.61
C LEU A 217 -19.40 -15.82 -18.36
N LEU A 218 -18.91 -14.59 -18.29
CA LEU A 218 -18.18 -14.11 -17.12
C LEU A 218 -19.03 -14.19 -15.85
N LYS A 219 -20.28 -13.73 -15.89
CA LYS A 219 -21.22 -13.85 -14.77
C LYS A 219 -21.46 -15.31 -14.38
N LYS A 220 -21.66 -16.22 -15.36
CA LYS A 220 -21.86 -17.64 -15.14
C LYS A 220 -20.64 -18.27 -14.46
N LEU A 221 -19.43 -18.01 -14.98
CA LEU A 221 -18.18 -18.49 -14.41
C LEU A 221 -17.89 -17.93 -13.01
N GLN A 222 -18.11 -16.65 -12.78
CA GLN A 222 -17.98 -16.05 -11.45
C GLN A 222 -18.97 -16.64 -10.43
N THR A 223 -20.15 -17.04 -10.90
CA THR A 223 -21.12 -17.73 -10.06
C THR A 223 -20.69 -19.17 -9.77
N GLN A 224 -20.10 -19.87 -10.72
CA GLN A 224 -19.65 -21.27 -10.60
C GLN A 224 -18.34 -21.39 -9.80
N ASN A 225 -17.38 -20.49 -10.03
CA ASN A 225 -16.04 -20.55 -9.41
C ASN A 225 -15.95 -19.91 -8.02
N GLY A 226 -17.04 -19.31 -7.54
CA GLY A 226 -17.01 -18.36 -6.45
C GLY A 226 -16.50 -16.99 -6.93
N ALA A 227 -16.86 -15.91 -6.25
CA ALA A 227 -16.25 -14.60 -6.53
C ALA A 227 -14.73 -14.74 -6.37
N GLU A 228 -13.96 -14.26 -7.36
CA GLU A 228 -12.50 -14.20 -7.27
C GLU A 228 -12.11 -13.22 -6.15
N ASP A 229 -12.19 -13.65 -4.92
CA ASP A 229 -11.76 -12.86 -3.79
C ASP A 229 -10.36 -13.33 -3.39
N PHE A 230 -9.35 -12.95 -4.18
CA PHE A 230 -7.99 -12.80 -3.68
C PHE A 230 -7.90 -11.55 -2.77
N SER A 231 -9.04 -11.04 -2.28
CA SER A 231 -9.13 -9.90 -1.38
C SER A 231 -8.86 -10.33 0.06
N GLU A 232 -8.48 -9.36 0.89
CA GLU A 232 -8.10 -9.52 2.30
C GLU A 232 -9.17 -10.22 3.17
N ASN A 233 -10.38 -10.41 2.68
CA ASN A 233 -11.54 -10.94 3.39
C ASN A 233 -11.89 -12.41 3.05
N ALA A 234 -11.07 -13.15 2.33
CA ALA A 234 -11.19 -14.60 2.18
C ALA A 234 -10.81 -15.35 3.48
N GLY A 235 -11.21 -14.84 4.62
CA GLY A 235 -11.06 -15.43 5.96
C GLY A 235 -12.41 -15.86 6.49
N VAL A 236 -12.50 -17.12 6.78
CA VAL A 236 -13.36 -17.94 7.65
C VAL A 236 -14.48 -17.23 8.46
N SER A 237 -15.15 -16.20 7.98
CA SER A 237 -16.31 -15.61 8.66
C SER A 237 -17.17 -14.72 7.75
N GLU A 238 -17.51 -15.18 6.54
CA GLU A 238 -18.79 -14.74 5.99
C GLU A 238 -19.81 -15.87 6.21
N VAL A 239 -20.64 -15.69 7.23
CA VAL A 239 -21.93 -16.39 7.35
C VAL A 239 -22.53 -16.45 5.95
N MET A 240 -22.78 -17.69 5.46
CA MET A 240 -23.38 -17.94 4.15
C MET A 240 -24.55 -17.01 3.94
N LYS A 241 -24.39 -16.00 3.12
CA LYS A 241 -25.48 -15.10 2.72
C LYS A 241 -26.41 -15.92 1.82
N PRO A 242 -27.66 -16.19 2.20
CA PRO A 242 -28.52 -17.14 1.48
C PRO A 242 -28.78 -16.78 0.00
N TRP A 243 -28.45 -15.55 -0.40
CA TRP A 243 -28.59 -15.06 -1.77
C TRP A 243 -27.35 -15.19 -2.65
N ARG A 244 -26.20 -15.68 -2.11
CA ARG A 244 -25.03 -16.09 -2.86
C ARG A 244 -25.04 -17.59 -3.13
N LYS A 245 -25.98 -18.06 -3.93
CA LYS A 245 -26.01 -19.44 -4.42
C LYS A 245 -24.89 -19.64 -5.43
N ASN A 246 -24.12 -20.73 -5.27
CA ASN A 246 -23.05 -21.24 -6.15
C ASN A 246 -21.63 -20.67 -5.95
N GLN A 247 -21.20 -20.54 -4.71
CA GLN A 247 -19.75 -20.65 -4.45
C GLN A 247 -19.34 -22.12 -4.57
N ILE A 248 -18.15 -22.42 -5.08
CA ILE A 248 -17.54 -23.74 -4.92
C ILE A 248 -17.41 -23.95 -3.42
N VAL A 249 -18.30 -24.73 -2.87
CA VAL A 249 -18.27 -25.10 -1.46
C VAL A 249 -17.46 -26.37 -1.39
N LEU A 250 -16.27 -26.32 -0.82
CA LEU A 250 -15.57 -27.51 -0.41
C LEU A 250 -16.47 -28.31 0.54
N THR A 251 -16.51 -29.60 0.32
CA THR A 251 -17.31 -30.54 1.10
C THR A 251 -16.40 -31.57 1.76
N ARG A 252 -16.91 -32.32 2.71
CA ARG A 252 -16.20 -33.44 3.30
C ARG A 252 -15.65 -34.43 2.24
N ALA A 253 -16.36 -34.59 1.12
CA ALA A 253 -15.98 -35.52 0.04
C ALA A 253 -14.72 -35.06 -0.73
N ASP A 254 -14.30 -33.83 -0.60
CA ASP A 254 -13.10 -33.29 -1.25
C ASP A 254 -11.81 -33.67 -0.51
N PHE A 255 -11.93 -34.32 0.66
CA PHE A 255 -10.83 -34.65 1.55
C PHE A 255 -10.85 -36.12 1.96
N PRO A 256 -9.69 -36.73 2.27
CA PRO A 256 -9.61 -38.05 2.82
C PRO A 256 -10.22 -38.12 4.24
N ASP A 257 -10.39 -39.34 4.77
CA ASP A 257 -10.92 -39.53 6.12
C ASP A 257 -10.08 -38.91 7.20
N LEU A 258 -8.77 -38.79 6.98
CA LEU A 258 -7.80 -38.15 7.85
C LEU A 258 -6.82 -37.34 7.03
N VAL A 259 -6.79 -36.03 7.24
CA VAL A 259 -5.80 -35.13 6.63
C VAL A 259 -4.56 -35.06 7.51
N LYS A 260 -3.39 -35.29 6.93
CA LYS A 260 -2.10 -35.17 7.64
C LYS A 260 -1.48 -33.80 7.37
N ILE A 261 -1.10 -33.16 8.47
CA ILE A 261 -0.43 -31.85 8.48
C ILE A 261 0.90 -31.96 9.20
N THR A 262 1.96 -31.43 8.59
CA THR A 262 3.25 -31.24 9.25
C THR A 262 3.52 -29.75 9.43
N LEU A 263 3.75 -29.34 10.68
CA LEU A 263 4.15 -27.99 11.04
C LEU A 263 5.68 -27.92 11.04
N ALA A 264 6.24 -27.03 10.22
CA ALA A 264 7.67 -26.76 10.18
C ALA A 264 7.89 -25.27 9.85
N ASN A 265 8.76 -24.95 8.91
CA ASN A 265 8.87 -23.58 8.38
C ASN A 265 7.58 -23.11 7.66
N ARG A 266 6.69 -24.04 7.31
CA ARG A 266 5.35 -23.83 6.73
C ARG A 266 4.36 -24.80 7.36
N VAL A 267 3.10 -24.67 6.99
CA VAL A 267 2.06 -25.67 7.25
C VAL A 267 1.98 -26.56 6.00
N TYR A 268 2.56 -27.74 6.09
CA TYR A 268 2.55 -28.71 5.00
C TYR A 268 1.33 -29.63 5.09
N ILE A 269 0.55 -29.71 4.06
CA ILE A 269 -0.64 -30.56 3.94
C ILE A 269 -0.34 -31.66 2.93
N GLU A 270 -0.49 -32.92 3.32
CA GLU A 270 -0.29 -34.07 2.41
C GLU A 270 -1.35 -34.04 1.32
N LYS A 271 -0.93 -34.18 0.04
CA LYS A 271 -1.83 -34.12 -1.13
C LYS A 271 -2.65 -35.38 -1.32
N ALA A 272 -2.22 -36.52 -0.75
CA ALA A 272 -2.84 -37.82 -0.95
C ALA A 272 -4.31 -37.80 -0.51
N GLY A 273 -5.21 -38.19 -1.41
CA GLY A 273 -6.65 -38.26 -1.15
C GLY A 273 -7.40 -36.92 -1.22
N LEU A 274 -6.71 -35.79 -1.51
CA LEU A 274 -7.37 -34.51 -1.78
C LEU A 274 -7.83 -34.47 -3.23
N THR A 275 -9.02 -33.89 -3.47
CA THR A 275 -9.48 -33.62 -4.84
C THR A 275 -8.72 -32.44 -5.46
N GLU A 276 -8.71 -32.33 -6.79
CA GLU A 276 -8.15 -31.20 -7.53
C GLU A 276 -8.70 -29.87 -7.05
N GLN A 277 -9.99 -29.85 -6.71
CA GLN A 277 -10.68 -28.69 -6.17
C GLN A 277 -10.15 -28.26 -4.79
N ALA A 278 -9.93 -29.23 -3.90
CA ALA A 278 -9.34 -28.96 -2.58
C ALA A 278 -7.90 -28.46 -2.71
N LEU A 279 -7.09 -29.11 -3.55
CA LEU A 279 -5.71 -28.71 -3.85
C LEU A 279 -5.64 -27.29 -4.42
N SER A 280 -6.48 -26.97 -5.40
CA SER A 280 -6.57 -25.64 -6.00
C SER A 280 -6.98 -24.57 -4.96
N HIS A 281 -7.94 -24.87 -4.08
CA HIS A 281 -8.37 -23.97 -3.03
C HIS A 281 -7.25 -23.67 -2.03
N LEU A 282 -6.58 -24.71 -1.53
CA LEU A 282 -5.46 -24.56 -0.60
C LEU A 282 -4.33 -23.71 -1.20
N LYS A 283 -3.96 -23.95 -2.46
CA LYS A 283 -2.96 -23.12 -3.16
C LYS A 283 -3.36 -21.65 -3.22
N ARG A 284 -4.63 -21.36 -3.54
CA ARG A 284 -5.15 -20.00 -3.63
C ARG A 284 -5.21 -19.27 -2.29
N MET A 285 -5.31 -19.97 -1.15
CA MET A 285 -5.27 -19.37 0.17
C MET A 285 -4.00 -18.52 0.39
N ALA A 286 -2.87 -18.91 -0.20
CA ALA A 286 -1.59 -18.21 -0.07
C ALA A 286 -1.32 -17.20 -1.20
N VAL A 287 -2.34 -16.82 -1.98
CA VAL A 287 -2.23 -15.90 -3.11
C VAL A 287 -3.04 -14.64 -2.85
N PHE A 288 -2.52 -13.50 -3.26
CA PHE A 288 -3.23 -12.22 -3.17
C PHE A 288 -2.84 -11.26 -4.30
N HIS A 289 -3.68 -10.26 -4.52
CA HIS A 289 -3.43 -9.22 -5.52
C HIS A 289 -2.21 -8.37 -5.18
N ASN A 290 -1.34 -8.16 -6.17
CA ASN A 290 -0.17 -7.29 -6.02
C ASN A 290 -0.58 -5.81 -6.07
N PRO A 291 -0.52 -5.06 -4.97
CA PRO A 291 -0.96 -3.67 -4.96
C PRO A 291 -0.18 -2.79 -5.94
N ALA A 292 1.10 -3.09 -6.18
CA ALA A 292 1.93 -2.33 -7.11
C ALA A 292 1.42 -2.43 -8.56
N PHE A 293 0.93 -3.62 -8.97
CA PHE A 293 0.33 -3.81 -10.29
C PHE A 293 -0.91 -2.94 -10.45
N TYR A 294 -1.85 -3.02 -9.51
CA TYR A 294 -3.11 -2.27 -9.58
C TYR A 294 -2.91 -0.75 -9.43
N GLN A 295 -1.92 -0.33 -8.65
CA GLN A 295 -1.56 1.08 -8.54
C GLN A 295 -0.96 1.62 -9.85
N ALA A 296 -0.07 0.87 -10.48
CA ALA A 296 0.50 1.22 -11.79
C ALA A 296 -0.61 1.30 -12.84
N GLN A 297 -1.51 0.31 -12.88
CA GLN A 297 -2.64 0.27 -13.80
C GLN A 297 -3.60 1.46 -13.58
N ALA A 298 -4.00 1.75 -12.34
CA ALA A 298 -4.87 2.88 -12.01
C ALA A 298 -4.24 4.24 -12.39
N SER A 299 -2.92 4.33 -12.35
CA SER A 299 -2.15 5.51 -12.78
C SER A 299 -1.85 5.51 -14.28
N ARG A 300 -2.34 4.54 -15.04
CA ARG A 300 -2.01 4.28 -16.46
C ARG A 300 -0.49 4.24 -16.72
N MET A 301 0.25 3.65 -15.78
CA MET A 301 1.68 3.37 -15.92
C MET A 301 1.89 1.95 -16.48
N SER A 302 3.08 1.69 -17.02
CA SER A 302 3.43 0.35 -17.48
C SER A 302 3.48 -0.64 -16.31
N THR A 303 2.86 -1.81 -16.48
CA THR A 303 2.92 -2.95 -15.53
C THR A 303 3.97 -3.98 -15.93
N HIS A 304 4.83 -3.67 -16.91
CA HIS A 304 5.89 -4.57 -17.38
C HIS A 304 6.79 -4.96 -16.21
N ASN A 305 7.05 -6.26 -16.05
CA ASN A 305 7.79 -6.87 -14.93
C ASN A 305 7.14 -6.74 -13.54
N ILE A 306 5.86 -6.37 -13.45
CA ILE A 306 5.09 -6.42 -12.21
C ILE A 306 4.08 -7.55 -12.33
N THR A 307 4.19 -8.57 -11.48
CA THR A 307 3.22 -9.66 -11.44
C THR A 307 1.89 -9.16 -10.87
N ARG A 308 0.79 -9.63 -11.41
CA ARG A 308 -0.56 -9.28 -10.94
C ARG A 308 -0.89 -9.93 -9.60
N LEU A 309 -0.43 -11.18 -9.42
CA LEU A 309 -0.64 -11.97 -8.22
C LEU A 309 0.70 -12.22 -7.52
N ILE A 310 0.66 -12.29 -6.20
CA ILE A 310 1.77 -12.72 -5.34
C ILE A 310 1.35 -14.03 -4.71
N SER A 311 2.17 -15.07 -4.86
CA SER A 311 1.99 -16.37 -4.24
C SER A 311 3.07 -16.59 -3.19
N CYS A 312 2.68 -16.81 -1.95
CA CYS A 312 3.54 -17.15 -0.82
C CYS A 312 3.50 -18.63 -0.45
N GLY A 313 2.70 -19.43 -1.16
CA GLY A 313 2.63 -20.89 -1.02
C GLY A 313 3.82 -21.59 -1.66
N ALA A 314 4.00 -22.84 -1.33
CA ALA A 314 4.93 -23.78 -1.96
C ALA A 314 4.20 -25.08 -2.30
N GLU A 315 4.72 -25.81 -3.27
CA GLU A 315 4.17 -27.11 -3.66
C GLU A 315 5.31 -28.00 -4.13
N ASP A 316 5.29 -29.25 -3.69
CA ASP A 316 6.11 -30.32 -4.21
C ASP A 316 5.24 -31.54 -4.64
N ALA A 317 5.86 -32.68 -4.90
CA ALA A 317 5.15 -33.88 -5.35
C ALA A 317 4.14 -34.41 -4.31
N GLN A 318 4.40 -34.21 -3.01
CA GLN A 318 3.65 -34.83 -1.92
C GLN A 318 2.87 -33.83 -1.07
N TYR A 319 3.31 -32.58 -1.00
CA TYR A 319 2.79 -31.57 -0.08
C TYR A 319 2.40 -30.26 -0.75
N ILE A 320 1.38 -29.62 -0.15
CA ILE A 320 1.13 -28.18 -0.32
C ILE A 320 1.61 -27.50 0.95
N GLY A 321 2.54 -26.54 0.80
CA GLY A 321 3.08 -25.74 1.89
C GLY A 321 2.44 -24.36 1.95
N LEU A 322 1.65 -24.09 2.98
CA LEU A 322 1.07 -22.77 3.26
C LEU A 322 1.95 -22.00 4.25
N PRO A 323 1.96 -20.66 4.20
CA PRO A 323 2.69 -19.86 5.19
C PRO A 323 2.26 -20.19 6.62
N ARG A 324 3.22 -20.22 7.57
CA ARG A 324 2.97 -20.61 8.98
C ARG A 324 1.86 -19.81 9.67
N GLY A 325 1.71 -18.54 9.33
CA GLY A 325 0.67 -17.66 9.88
C GLY A 325 -0.75 -18.07 9.49
N TYR A 326 -0.91 -19.03 8.58
CA TYR A 326 -2.22 -19.54 8.16
C TYR A 326 -2.63 -20.82 8.90
N ARG A 327 -1.83 -21.32 9.86
CA ARG A 327 -2.16 -22.51 10.65
C ARG A 327 -3.60 -22.48 11.16
N GLU A 328 -4.02 -21.40 11.83
CA GLU A 328 -5.37 -21.30 12.39
C GLU A 328 -6.46 -21.27 11.30
N LYS A 329 -6.19 -20.59 10.18
CA LYS A 329 -7.12 -20.57 9.03
C LYS A 329 -7.31 -21.94 8.41
N VAL A 330 -6.23 -22.72 8.30
CA VAL A 330 -6.24 -24.08 7.77
C VAL A 330 -6.99 -25.01 8.72
N MET A 331 -6.72 -24.92 10.02
CA MET A 331 -7.42 -25.72 11.02
C MET A 331 -8.91 -25.41 11.08
N ALA A 332 -9.27 -24.10 11.03
CA ALA A 332 -10.67 -23.68 11.00
C ALA A 332 -11.40 -24.13 9.73
N LEU A 333 -10.72 -24.22 8.57
CA LEU A 333 -11.29 -24.79 7.35
C LEU A 333 -11.66 -26.25 7.55
N PHE A 334 -10.73 -27.06 8.06
CA PHE A 334 -10.98 -28.48 8.29
C PHE A 334 -12.03 -28.73 9.39
N GLU A 335 -12.01 -27.97 10.47
CA GLU A 335 -13.02 -27.99 11.51
C GLU A 335 -14.42 -27.66 10.95
N SER A 336 -14.54 -26.64 10.08
CA SER A 336 -15.82 -26.25 9.48
C SER A 336 -16.42 -27.32 8.54
N LEU A 337 -15.61 -28.27 8.11
CA LEU A 337 -15.99 -29.37 7.21
C LEU A 337 -16.02 -30.74 7.93
N ASP A 338 -15.91 -30.75 9.27
CA ASP A 338 -15.82 -31.97 10.10
C ASP A 338 -14.73 -32.95 9.62
N ILE A 339 -13.57 -32.42 9.21
CA ILE A 339 -12.45 -33.22 8.70
C ILE A 339 -11.48 -33.51 9.86
N PRO A 340 -11.25 -34.79 10.21
CA PRO A 340 -10.22 -35.16 11.17
C PRO A 340 -8.82 -34.80 10.66
N VAL A 341 -7.98 -34.24 11.54
CA VAL A 341 -6.62 -33.81 11.21
C VAL A 341 -5.61 -34.49 12.14
N SER A 342 -4.57 -35.09 11.57
CA SER A 342 -3.38 -35.54 12.29
C SER A 342 -2.27 -34.51 12.12
N VAL A 343 -1.79 -33.92 13.22
CA VAL A 343 -0.76 -32.89 13.19
C VAL A 343 0.55 -33.45 13.72
N THR A 344 1.60 -33.38 12.90
CA THR A 344 2.98 -33.63 13.29
C THR A 344 3.68 -32.29 13.46
N ASP A 345 4.37 -32.06 14.58
CA ASP A 345 5.10 -30.82 14.86
C ASP A 345 6.61 -31.07 14.73
N ASP A 346 7.18 -30.63 13.60
CA ASP A 346 8.61 -30.70 13.25
C ASP A 346 9.27 -29.32 13.43
N THR A 347 8.65 -28.42 14.18
CA THR A 347 9.26 -27.13 14.51
C THR A 347 10.38 -27.28 15.51
N VAL A 348 11.38 -26.42 15.43
CA VAL A 348 12.51 -26.39 16.37
C VAL A 348 12.06 -25.74 17.68
N ASN A 349 12.04 -26.53 18.76
CA ASN A 349 11.71 -26.02 20.10
C ASN A 349 12.81 -25.12 20.68
N GLY A 350 14.03 -25.24 20.15
CA GLY A 350 15.21 -24.49 20.59
C GLY A 350 15.87 -25.04 21.84
N ASP A 351 17.03 -24.49 22.16
CA ASP A 351 17.75 -24.80 23.37
C ASP A 351 17.20 -24.02 24.57
N GLU A 352 17.23 -24.63 25.75
CA GLU A 352 16.86 -23.97 26.98
C GLU A 352 17.75 -22.75 27.25
N LEU A 353 17.13 -21.66 27.60
CA LEU A 353 17.76 -20.39 27.96
C LEU A 353 17.35 -20.03 29.39
N ARG A 354 18.31 -20.08 30.35
CA ARG A 354 18.06 -19.60 31.69
C ARG A 354 18.13 -18.08 31.74
N VAL A 355 16.98 -17.47 31.83
CA VAL A 355 16.83 -16.03 31.82
C VAL A 355 15.58 -15.64 32.60
N ASP A 356 15.68 -14.58 33.38
CA ASP A 356 14.56 -14.02 34.12
C ASP A 356 14.32 -12.54 33.72
N PHE A 357 13.08 -12.10 33.82
CA PHE A 357 12.72 -10.73 33.49
C PHE A 357 12.93 -9.81 34.69
N LYS A 358 13.64 -8.69 34.47
CA LYS A 358 13.83 -7.61 35.44
C LYS A 358 12.87 -6.47 35.14
N GLY A 359 11.95 -6.19 36.01
CA GLY A 359 11.06 -5.06 35.89
C GLY A 359 9.59 -5.45 36.01
N GLU A 360 8.75 -4.46 35.90
CA GLU A 360 7.29 -4.64 35.97
C GLU A 360 6.66 -4.21 34.64
N LEU A 361 5.72 -4.99 34.16
CA LEU A 361 4.90 -4.66 32.99
C LEU A 361 3.74 -3.77 33.44
N TRP A 362 3.39 -2.82 32.60
CA TRP A 362 2.15 -2.08 32.79
C TRP A 362 0.93 -2.97 32.46
N PRO A 363 -0.25 -2.69 33.02
CA PRO A 363 -1.43 -3.55 32.82
C PRO A 363 -1.78 -3.83 31.37
N GLU A 364 -1.56 -2.87 30.45
CA GLU A 364 -1.79 -3.08 29.01
C GLU A 364 -0.67 -3.89 28.35
N GLN A 365 0.56 -3.85 28.88
CA GLN A 365 1.66 -4.69 28.44
C GLN A 365 1.46 -6.13 28.91
N GLU A 366 1.01 -6.35 30.15
CA GLU A 366 0.65 -7.68 30.67
C GLU A 366 -0.40 -8.36 29.79
N LYS A 367 -1.47 -7.63 29.44
CA LYS A 367 -2.50 -8.13 28.52
C LYS A 367 -1.92 -8.48 27.14
N ALA A 368 -1.03 -7.63 26.62
CA ALA A 368 -0.40 -7.85 25.32
C ALA A 368 0.47 -9.11 25.34
N VAL A 369 1.28 -9.28 26.39
CA VAL A 369 2.13 -10.46 26.59
C VAL A 369 1.27 -11.72 26.77
N ALA A 370 0.26 -11.68 27.63
CA ALA A 370 -0.64 -12.81 27.86
C ALA A 370 -1.31 -13.26 26.55
N ASN A 371 -1.76 -12.31 25.71
CA ASN A 371 -2.38 -12.64 24.42
C ASN A 371 -1.38 -13.28 23.42
N LEU A 372 -0.08 -12.93 23.49
CA LEU A 372 0.91 -13.56 22.62
C LEU A 372 1.34 -14.93 23.13
N LEU A 373 1.50 -15.09 24.44
CA LEU A 373 2.00 -16.33 25.04
C LEU A 373 1.13 -17.55 24.78
N VAL A 374 -0.18 -17.38 24.56
CA VAL A 374 -1.10 -18.51 24.24
C VAL A 374 -0.97 -19.00 22.79
N HIS A 375 -0.17 -18.31 21.96
CA HIS A 375 0.03 -18.64 20.56
C HIS A 375 1.51 -18.82 20.22
N ASP A 376 1.81 -19.70 19.26
CA ASP A 376 3.19 -19.90 18.76
C ASP A 376 3.62 -18.78 17.80
N ASN A 377 2.67 -18.07 17.20
CA ASN A 377 2.95 -16.98 16.28
C ASN A 377 1.93 -15.84 16.43
N GLY A 378 2.35 -14.65 16.11
CA GLY A 378 1.47 -13.48 16.12
C GLY A 378 2.20 -12.15 16.11
N ILE A 379 1.43 -11.09 15.97
CA ILE A 379 1.93 -9.73 15.89
C ILE A 379 1.43 -8.90 17.07
N LEU A 380 2.38 -8.25 17.75
CA LEU A 380 2.13 -7.17 18.71
C LEU A 380 2.09 -5.84 17.96
N CYS A 381 0.90 -5.28 17.79
CA CYS A 381 0.72 -3.94 17.24
C CYS A 381 0.59 -2.92 18.38
N GLY A 382 1.72 -2.37 18.82
CA GLY A 382 1.80 -1.37 19.88
C GLY A 382 2.23 -0.01 19.34
N THR A 383 1.61 1.05 19.79
CA THR A 383 1.99 2.42 19.44
C THR A 383 3.46 2.71 19.78
N THR A 384 4.02 3.77 19.22
CA THR A 384 5.35 4.23 19.64
C THR A 384 5.29 4.61 21.11
N ALA A 385 6.29 4.19 21.90
CA ALA A 385 6.32 4.29 23.37
C ALA A 385 5.38 3.34 24.15
N PHE A 386 4.74 2.36 23.51
CA PHE A 386 4.04 1.27 24.20
C PHE A 386 4.98 0.36 25.00
N GLY A 387 6.25 0.28 24.59
CA GLY A 387 7.22 -0.64 25.19
C GLY A 387 7.22 -2.04 24.55
N LYS A 388 6.97 -2.13 23.24
CA LYS A 388 7.00 -3.39 22.47
C LYS A 388 8.25 -4.25 22.74
N THR A 389 9.42 -3.61 22.81
CA THR A 389 10.69 -4.25 23.12
C THR A 389 10.68 -4.88 24.52
N VAL A 390 10.11 -4.20 25.51
CA VAL A 390 9.97 -4.70 26.89
C VAL A 390 9.04 -5.90 26.94
N CYS A 391 7.89 -5.83 26.25
CA CYS A 391 6.99 -6.98 26.10
C CYS A 391 7.70 -8.19 25.46
N ALA A 392 8.48 -7.95 24.41
CA ALA A 392 9.23 -9.01 23.74
C ALA A 392 10.31 -9.65 24.65
N LEU A 393 11.00 -8.84 25.46
CA LEU A 393 11.97 -9.35 26.46
C LEU A 393 11.28 -10.16 27.55
N ASN A 394 10.10 -9.76 27.98
CA ASN A 394 9.30 -10.58 28.90
C ASN A 394 8.87 -11.91 28.26
N ILE A 395 8.45 -11.92 26.98
CA ILE A 395 8.14 -13.16 26.24
C ILE A 395 9.37 -14.08 26.15
N ILE A 396 10.58 -13.54 25.97
CA ILE A 396 11.83 -14.31 25.96
C ILE A 396 12.02 -15.01 27.35
N ALA A 397 11.82 -14.25 28.41
CA ALA A 397 11.96 -14.78 29.76
C ALA A 397 10.86 -15.81 30.14
N GLU A 398 9.67 -15.71 29.61
CA GLU A 398 8.58 -16.67 29.81
C GLU A 398 8.75 -17.95 28.99
N LYS A 399 9.16 -17.84 27.72
CA LYS A 399 9.36 -18.99 26.83
C LYS A 399 10.67 -19.75 27.12
N LYS A 400 11.68 -19.07 27.64
CA LYS A 400 12.98 -19.63 28.05
C LYS A 400 13.69 -20.49 26.99
N VAL A 401 13.63 -20.02 25.73
CA VAL A 401 14.29 -20.67 24.60
C VAL A 401 15.24 -19.71 23.89
N ASN A 402 16.26 -20.26 23.24
CA ASN A 402 17.22 -19.49 22.49
C ASN A 402 16.51 -18.66 21.40
N THR A 403 16.89 -17.40 21.26
CA THR A 403 16.12 -16.41 20.51
C THR A 403 16.96 -15.63 19.50
N LEU A 404 16.47 -15.53 18.26
CA LEU A 404 16.98 -14.63 17.23
C LEU A 404 16.10 -13.40 17.10
N ILE A 405 16.68 -12.22 17.29
CA ILE A 405 16.01 -10.94 17.11
C ILE A 405 16.43 -10.35 15.77
N VAL A 406 15.47 -10.20 14.85
CA VAL A 406 15.70 -9.68 13.50
C VAL A 406 15.35 -8.20 13.43
N VAL A 407 16.30 -7.38 13.01
CA VAL A 407 16.15 -5.93 12.88
C VAL A 407 16.58 -5.45 11.49
N ASN A 408 16.11 -4.27 11.08
CA ASN A 408 16.41 -3.70 9.76
C ASN A 408 17.56 -2.68 9.76
N LYS A 409 17.95 -2.16 10.94
CA LYS A 409 18.97 -1.09 11.09
C LYS A 409 19.95 -1.38 12.22
N THR A 410 21.18 -0.91 12.05
CA THR A 410 22.24 -1.05 13.07
C THR A 410 21.93 -0.27 14.36
N SER A 411 21.19 0.84 14.29
CA SER A 411 20.76 1.59 15.49
C SER A 411 19.86 0.77 16.41
N LEU A 412 19.01 -0.10 15.83
CA LEU A 412 18.16 -1.00 16.60
C LEU A 412 18.97 -2.09 17.31
N VAL A 413 20.09 -2.53 16.71
CA VAL A 413 20.98 -3.51 17.38
C VAL A 413 21.47 -2.96 18.74
N SER A 414 21.98 -1.74 18.74
CA SER A 414 22.47 -1.11 19.99
C SER A 414 21.33 -0.90 21.00
N MET A 415 20.17 -0.48 20.54
CA MET A 415 18.99 -0.31 21.38
C MET A 415 18.56 -1.63 22.02
N TRP A 416 18.50 -2.73 21.24
CA TRP A 416 18.18 -4.04 21.77
C TRP A 416 19.23 -4.53 22.79
N GLN A 417 20.52 -4.34 22.52
CA GLN A 417 21.60 -4.67 23.48
C GLN A 417 21.45 -3.92 24.80
N GLU A 418 21.17 -2.61 24.77
CA GLU A 418 20.90 -1.81 25.97
C GLU A 418 19.66 -2.31 26.73
N LYS A 419 18.58 -2.64 26.02
CA LYS A 419 17.33 -3.12 26.64
C LYS A 419 17.46 -4.53 27.22
N ILE A 420 18.17 -5.42 26.55
CA ILE A 420 18.47 -6.77 27.08
C ILE A 420 19.20 -6.64 28.40
N GLN A 421 20.23 -5.80 28.51
CA GLN A 421 20.97 -5.57 29.75
C GLN A 421 20.11 -4.96 30.87
N ALA A 422 19.17 -4.10 30.50
CA ALA A 422 18.30 -3.43 31.46
C ALA A 422 17.18 -4.33 32.01
N PHE A 423 16.64 -5.22 31.18
CA PHE A 423 15.41 -5.97 31.49
C PHE A 423 15.56 -7.48 31.60
N LEU A 424 16.71 -8.04 31.25
CA LEU A 424 16.96 -9.50 31.44
C LEU A 424 18.06 -9.74 32.44
N ASP A 425 17.86 -10.76 33.25
CA ASP A 425 18.83 -11.35 34.16
C ASP A 425 19.22 -12.74 33.69
N PHE A 426 20.49 -13.06 33.82
CA PHE A 426 21.05 -14.38 33.49
C PHE A 426 21.60 -15.02 34.74
N PRO A 427 20.82 -15.84 35.43
CA PRO A 427 21.20 -16.38 36.76
C PRO A 427 22.51 -17.17 36.77
N ASP A 428 22.90 -17.74 35.64
CA ASP A 428 24.12 -18.54 35.51
C ASP A 428 25.38 -17.67 35.25
N THR A 429 25.29 -16.35 35.32
CA THR A 429 26.41 -15.44 35.08
C THR A 429 26.83 -14.72 36.36
N GLU A 430 28.15 -14.71 36.65
CA GLU A 430 28.68 -14.06 37.85
C GLU A 430 28.71 -12.52 37.78
N ASN A 431 28.70 -11.98 36.56
CA ASN A 431 28.80 -10.54 36.36
C ASN A 431 28.25 -10.08 34.97
N GLU A 432 28.04 -8.76 34.84
CA GLU A 432 27.55 -8.18 33.58
C GLU A 432 28.43 -8.46 32.33
N LYS A 433 29.72 -8.70 32.51
CA LYS A 433 30.62 -9.00 31.38
C LYS A 433 30.34 -10.39 30.83
N GLU A 434 29.98 -11.32 31.67
CA GLU A 434 29.55 -12.68 31.26
C GLU A 434 28.18 -12.67 30.65
N ALA A 435 27.23 -11.97 31.23
CA ALA A 435 25.91 -11.75 30.64
C ALA A 435 25.98 -11.15 29.21
N LYS A 436 26.90 -10.19 29.01
CA LYS A 436 27.14 -9.61 27.65
C LYS A 436 27.69 -10.61 26.63
N LYS A 437 28.36 -11.70 27.07
CA LYS A 437 28.84 -12.74 26.15
C LYS A 437 27.72 -13.65 25.65
N LEU A 438 26.56 -13.68 26.30
CA LEU A 438 25.38 -14.44 25.88
C LEU A 438 24.57 -13.74 24.80
N VAL A 439 24.92 -12.47 24.48
CA VAL A 439 24.26 -11.68 23.44
C VAL A 439 25.16 -11.54 22.24
N GLY A 440 24.79 -12.18 21.14
CA GLY A 440 25.54 -12.14 19.90
C GLY A 440 25.02 -11.12 18.90
N GLN A 441 25.75 -10.99 17.78
CA GLN A 441 25.40 -10.08 16.71
C GLN A 441 25.82 -10.61 15.35
N LEU A 442 24.87 -10.59 14.40
CA LEU A 442 25.13 -10.84 12.97
C LEU A 442 24.81 -9.59 12.14
N GLY A 443 25.83 -9.04 11.51
CA GLY A 443 25.72 -7.83 10.68
C GLY A 443 26.27 -6.58 11.38
N GLY A 444 26.30 -5.47 10.64
CA GLY A 444 26.92 -4.24 11.13
C GLY A 444 28.44 -4.32 11.34
N GLY A 445 29.11 -5.26 10.67
CA GLY A 445 30.57 -5.52 10.80
C GLY A 445 30.93 -6.58 11.84
N LYS A 446 29.95 -7.21 12.49
CA LYS A 446 30.14 -8.32 13.42
C LYS A 446 29.52 -9.60 12.89
N LYS A 447 30.15 -10.75 13.16
CA LYS A 447 29.69 -12.10 12.81
C LYS A 447 29.95 -13.05 13.99
N LYS A 448 29.34 -12.73 15.14
CA LYS A 448 29.48 -13.57 16.34
C LYS A 448 28.08 -13.94 16.84
N LEU A 449 27.67 -15.16 16.58
CA LEU A 449 26.46 -15.76 17.13
C LEU A 449 26.82 -16.53 18.38
N THR A 450 25.94 -16.50 19.37
CA THR A 450 26.06 -17.21 20.65
C THR A 450 25.12 -18.40 20.75
N GLN A 451 24.12 -18.44 19.88
CA GLN A 451 22.98 -19.36 19.94
C GLN A 451 22.22 -19.31 21.28
N LYS A 452 22.30 -18.16 21.97
CA LYS A 452 21.49 -17.85 23.17
C LYS A 452 20.52 -16.73 22.85
N ILE A 453 20.95 -15.47 22.86
CA ILE A 453 20.17 -14.35 22.35
C ILE A 453 21.02 -13.64 21.30
N ASP A 454 20.60 -13.71 20.05
CA ASP A 454 21.34 -13.12 18.95
C ASP A 454 20.52 -12.07 18.21
N ILE A 455 21.17 -10.97 17.84
CA ILE A 455 20.54 -9.87 17.11
C ILE A 455 21.13 -9.85 15.69
N ALA A 456 20.28 -10.04 14.69
CA ALA A 456 20.69 -10.09 13.30
C ALA A 456 20.07 -8.96 12.46
N LEU A 457 20.90 -8.37 11.59
CA LEU A 457 20.38 -7.51 10.52
C LEU A 457 19.77 -8.37 9.42
N LEU A 458 18.58 -8.03 8.96
CA LEU A 458 17.88 -8.76 7.88
C LEU A 458 18.77 -8.93 6.64
N GLN A 459 19.52 -7.88 6.26
CA GLN A 459 20.42 -7.93 5.11
C GLN A 459 21.59 -8.92 5.27
N SER A 460 21.86 -9.34 6.52
CA SER A 460 22.88 -10.36 6.81
C SER A 460 22.30 -11.76 6.85
N LEU A 461 20.99 -11.90 6.99
CA LEU A 461 20.26 -13.17 6.95
C LEU A 461 19.89 -13.59 5.52
N TYR A 462 19.78 -12.63 4.61
CA TYR A 462 19.47 -12.87 3.22
C TYR A 462 20.38 -12.02 2.32
N HIS A 463 21.23 -12.66 1.51
CA HIS A 463 22.14 -11.98 0.60
C HIS A 463 22.26 -12.73 -0.73
N LYS A 464 22.04 -12.01 -1.85
CA LYS A 464 22.19 -12.54 -3.23
C LYS A 464 21.43 -13.86 -3.52
N GLY A 465 20.28 -14.06 -2.92
CA GLY A 465 19.48 -15.26 -3.13
C GLY A 465 19.73 -16.38 -2.11
N GLU A 466 20.72 -16.22 -1.24
CA GLU A 466 21.04 -17.21 -0.20
C GLU A 466 20.55 -16.76 1.18
N VAL A 467 20.01 -17.70 1.93
CA VAL A 467 19.55 -17.51 3.31
C VAL A 467 20.60 -18.06 4.27
N HIS A 468 20.88 -17.33 5.34
CA HIS A 468 21.84 -17.74 6.36
C HIS A 468 21.32 -18.93 7.18
N GLU A 469 22.13 -19.96 7.34
CA GLU A 469 21.77 -21.24 7.98
C GLU A 469 21.29 -21.09 9.42
N CYS A 470 21.78 -20.09 10.16
CA CYS A 470 21.42 -19.88 11.56
C CYS A 470 19.91 -19.70 11.83
N LEU A 471 19.11 -19.43 10.83
CA LEU A 471 17.65 -19.33 10.97
C LEU A 471 16.96 -20.64 11.36
N GLN A 472 17.70 -21.76 11.31
CA GLN A 472 17.22 -23.10 11.67
C GLN A 472 17.56 -23.49 13.12
N ASP A 473 18.39 -22.70 13.82
CA ASP A 473 18.97 -23.08 15.11
C ASP A 473 18.20 -22.55 16.33
N TYR A 474 17.23 -21.66 16.14
CA TYR A 474 16.53 -20.98 17.24
C TYR A 474 15.13 -21.52 17.44
N GLY A 475 14.72 -21.63 18.71
CA GLY A 475 13.33 -21.93 19.08
C GLY A 475 12.39 -20.74 18.94
N MET A 476 12.93 -19.52 19.00
CA MET A 476 12.14 -18.29 18.86
C MET A 476 12.79 -17.28 17.90
N VAL A 477 11.97 -16.67 17.05
CA VAL A 477 12.37 -15.54 16.20
C VAL A 477 11.45 -14.35 16.49
N ILE A 478 12.05 -13.23 16.87
CA ILE A 478 11.35 -11.97 17.08
C ILE A 478 11.74 -11.00 15.95
N VAL A 479 10.75 -10.43 15.26
CA VAL A 479 10.97 -9.52 14.15
C VAL A 479 10.53 -8.12 14.55
N ASP A 480 11.50 -7.24 14.77
CA ASP A 480 11.22 -5.86 15.16
C ASP A 480 10.91 -5.00 13.93
N GLU A 481 9.94 -4.08 14.09
CA GLU A 481 9.38 -3.23 13.01
C GLU A 481 9.08 -4.03 11.73
N CYS A 482 8.39 -5.15 11.90
CA CYS A 482 8.13 -6.14 10.85
C CYS A 482 7.46 -5.57 9.58
N HIS A 483 6.84 -4.38 9.67
CA HIS A 483 6.22 -3.69 8.54
C HIS A 483 7.22 -2.96 7.62
N HIS A 484 8.46 -2.71 8.07
CA HIS A 484 9.48 -1.97 7.28
C HIS A 484 10.37 -2.85 6.41
N LEU A 485 10.30 -4.14 6.59
CA LEU A 485 11.19 -5.06 5.89
C LEU A 485 10.81 -5.17 4.41
N SER A 486 11.80 -5.22 3.52
CA SER A 486 11.52 -5.43 2.09
C SER A 486 10.80 -6.75 1.92
N ALA A 487 9.68 -6.76 1.20
CA ALA A 487 8.80 -7.91 1.13
C ALA A 487 9.55 -9.20 0.71
N VAL A 488 10.43 -9.11 -0.28
CA VAL A 488 11.16 -10.28 -0.82
C VAL A 488 12.19 -10.82 0.17
N SER A 489 13.10 -9.99 0.69
CA SER A 489 14.15 -10.46 1.62
C SER A 489 13.59 -10.94 2.94
N PHE A 490 12.52 -10.29 3.44
CA PHE A 490 11.81 -10.67 4.64
C PHE A 490 11.11 -12.02 4.49
N GLU A 491 10.38 -12.18 3.39
CA GLU A 491 9.70 -13.42 3.08
C GLU A 491 10.67 -14.58 2.99
N GLN A 492 11.75 -14.44 2.24
CA GLN A 492 12.76 -15.49 2.05
C GLN A 492 13.42 -15.88 3.37
N ALA A 493 13.80 -14.89 4.21
CA ALA A 493 14.40 -15.19 5.51
C ALA A 493 13.42 -15.92 6.44
N LEU A 494 12.17 -15.47 6.56
CA LEU A 494 11.21 -16.12 7.45
C LEU A 494 10.67 -17.45 6.92
N GLN A 495 10.65 -17.64 5.61
CA GLN A 495 10.33 -18.94 5.03
C GLN A 495 11.38 -20.02 5.36
N ALA A 496 12.60 -19.64 5.68
CA ALA A 496 13.66 -20.56 6.03
C ALA A 496 13.70 -20.91 7.54
N THR A 497 13.02 -20.12 8.39
CA THR A 497 13.04 -20.41 9.83
C THR A 497 12.09 -21.53 10.20
N THR A 498 12.61 -22.50 10.95
CA THR A 498 11.86 -23.63 11.54
C THR A 498 11.50 -23.39 13.01
N ALA A 499 11.82 -22.23 13.56
CA ALA A 499 11.54 -21.87 14.94
C ALA A 499 10.07 -22.10 15.31
N LYS A 500 9.80 -22.66 16.48
CA LYS A 500 8.44 -22.86 17.00
C LYS A 500 7.73 -21.53 17.19
N TYR A 501 8.40 -20.56 17.80
CA TYR A 501 7.82 -19.27 18.13
C TYR A 501 8.28 -18.17 17.16
N VAL A 502 7.31 -17.49 16.53
CA VAL A 502 7.61 -16.35 15.64
C VAL A 502 6.71 -15.17 15.95
N TYR A 503 7.29 -14.10 16.49
CA TYR A 503 6.55 -12.91 16.88
C TYR A 503 7.02 -11.68 16.12
N GLY A 504 6.05 -10.94 15.56
CA GLY A 504 6.28 -9.65 14.90
C GLY A 504 5.95 -8.49 15.83
N LEU A 505 6.79 -7.47 15.86
CA LEU A 505 6.55 -6.22 16.58
C LEU A 505 6.37 -5.10 15.58
N THR A 506 5.33 -4.28 15.74
CA THR A 506 5.11 -3.12 14.86
C THR A 506 4.33 -2.01 15.56
N ALA A 507 4.58 -0.77 15.18
CA ALA A 507 3.74 0.36 15.57
C ALA A 507 2.55 0.56 14.60
N THR A 508 2.73 0.16 13.34
CA THR A 508 1.73 0.32 12.27
C THR A 508 1.66 -0.96 11.45
N PRO A 509 0.54 -1.68 11.46
CA PRO A 509 0.44 -2.95 10.74
C PRO A 509 0.28 -2.77 9.21
N THR A 510 -0.08 -1.56 8.78
CA THR A 510 -0.27 -1.22 7.36
C THR A 510 1.03 -0.77 6.72
N ARG A 511 1.33 -1.29 5.53
CA ARG A 511 2.49 -0.91 4.73
C ARG A 511 2.11 0.11 3.65
N LYS A 512 3.06 0.98 3.30
CA LYS A 512 2.87 1.98 2.23
C LYS A 512 2.69 1.32 0.84
N ASP A 513 3.33 0.18 0.63
CA ASP A 513 3.27 -0.61 -0.61
C ASP A 513 2.09 -1.60 -0.67
N GLY A 514 1.28 -1.68 0.41
CA GLY A 514 0.14 -2.58 0.49
C GLY A 514 0.47 -4.07 0.72
N LEU A 515 1.75 -4.42 0.93
CA LEU A 515 2.22 -5.81 1.07
C LEU A 515 2.18 -6.33 2.51
N GLN A 516 1.31 -5.77 3.38
CA GLN A 516 1.14 -6.24 4.76
C GLN A 516 0.70 -7.70 4.87
N GLN A 517 0.05 -8.25 3.84
CA GLN A 517 -0.37 -9.66 3.83
C GLN A 517 0.81 -10.62 4.01
N ILE A 518 1.97 -10.31 3.44
CA ILE A 518 3.19 -11.12 3.60
C ILE A 518 3.59 -11.18 5.08
N VAL A 519 3.47 -10.06 5.82
CA VAL A 519 3.80 -10.02 7.24
C VAL A 519 2.86 -10.92 8.05
N PHE A 520 1.55 -10.86 7.75
CA PHE A 520 0.56 -11.72 8.41
C PHE A 520 0.73 -13.20 8.04
N MET A 521 1.10 -13.49 6.80
CA MET A 521 1.39 -14.85 6.35
C MET A 521 2.61 -15.45 7.06
N GLN A 522 3.61 -14.64 7.40
CA GLN A 522 4.84 -15.13 8.03
C GLN A 522 4.81 -15.08 9.57
N CYS A 523 4.34 -13.97 10.15
CA CYS A 523 4.32 -13.77 11.59
C CYS A 523 2.99 -14.17 12.27
N GLY A 524 1.94 -14.45 11.47
CA GLY A 524 0.60 -14.71 12.00
C GLY A 524 -0.27 -13.47 12.16
N PRO A 525 -1.48 -13.61 12.70
CA PRO A 525 -2.42 -12.52 12.89
C PRO A 525 -1.99 -11.57 14.01
N ILE A 526 -2.62 -10.39 14.07
CA ILE A 526 -2.44 -9.44 15.16
C ILE A 526 -3.12 -10.02 16.40
N ARG A 527 -2.33 -10.37 17.43
CA ARG A 527 -2.82 -10.89 18.72
C ARG A 527 -3.21 -9.80 19.70
N TYR A 528 -2.52 -8.67 19.62
CA TYR A 528 -2.85 -7.51 20.43
C TYR A 528 -2.64 -6.24 19.61
N LYS A 529 -3.63 -5.35 19.68
CA LYS A 529 -3.57 -4.02 19.06
C LYS A 529 -3.88 -2.95 20.08
N ASP A 530 -2.88 -2.13 20.33
CA ASP A 530 -2.99 -1.00 21.25
C ASP A 530 -3.89 0.12 20.69
N ASN A 531 -4.55 0.82 21.61
CA ASN A 531 -5.41 1.95 21.28
C ASN A 531 -4.70 3.27 21.63
N ALA A 532 -4.17 3.95 20.62
CA ALA A 532 -3.44 5.20 20.79
C ALA A 532 -4.24 6.31 21.51
N LYS A 533 -5.54 6.40 21.26
CA LYS A 533 -6.42 7.38 21.93
C LYS A 533 -6.57 7.07 23.43
N LYS A 534 -6.71 5.78 23.79
CA LYS A 534 -6.79 5.35 25.19
C LYS A 534 -5.49 5.65 25.92
N GLN A 535 -4.36 5.38 25.28
CA GLN A 535 -3.04 5.72 25.84
C GLN A 535 -2.81 7.21 26.01
N ALA A 536 -3.20 8.03 25.01
CA ALA A 536 -3.07 9.47 25.12
C ALA A 536 -3.83 10.02 26.31
N LYS A 537 -5.06 9.50 26.57
CA LYS A 537 -5.86 9.89 27.74
C LYS A 537 -5.28 9.41 29.08
N ALA A 538 -4.52 8.33 29.09
CA ALA A 538 -3.92 7.77 30.31
C ALA A 538 -2.59 8.44 30.69
N ARG A 539 -1.98 9.22 29.79
CA ARG A 539 -0.73 9.92 30.06
C ARG A 539 -0.96 11.19 30.89
N PRO A 540 0.02 11.59 31.73
CA PRO A 540 -0.12 12.73 32.64
C PRO A 540 0.12 14.10 31.96
N PHE A 541 0.01 14.18 30.63
CA PHE A 541 0.22 15.39 29.85
C PHE A 541 -0.74 15.52 28.68
N ASP A 542 -1.07 16.76 28.34
CA ASP A 542 -1.95 17.09 27.23
C ASP A 542 -1.28 16.88 25.86
N HIS A 543 -2.07 16.54 24.85
CA HIS A 543 -1.63 16.30 23.48
C HIS A 543 -2.23 17.37 22.56
N LYS A 544 -1.43 18.31 22.08
CA LYS A 544 -1.89 19.48 21.33
C LYS A 544 -1.20 19.61 19.96
N VAL A 545 -1.98 19.92 18.92
CA VAL A 545 -1.47 20.34 17.63
C VAL A 545 -1.75 21.83 17.46
N ARG A 546 -0.71 22.63 17.25
CA ARG A 546 -0.82 24.04 16.87
C ARG A 546 -0.69 24.18 15.38
N MET A 547 -1.79 24.53 14.73
CA MET A 547 -1.80 24.80 13.30
C MET A 547 -1.26 26.18 13.02
N GLN A 548 -0.33 26.26 12.06
CA GLN A 548 0.27 27.49 11.55
C GLN A 548 -0.08 27.61 10.06
N PHE A 549 -0.98 28.52 9.70
CA PHE A 549 -1.24 28.80 8.31
C PHE A 549 -0.12 29.64 7.71
N THR A 550 0.23 29.34 6.45
CA THR A 550 1.26 30.08 5.72
C THR A 550 0.69 30.69 4.46
N ALA A 551 1.18 31.86 4.08
CA ALA A 551 0.85 32.53 2.82
C ALA A 551 1.69 31.98 1.64
N PHE A 552 2.35 30.84 1.78
CA PHE A 552 3.18 30.24 0.75
C PHE A 552 2.36 29.94 -0.51
N ASP A 553 2.62 30.68 -1.59
CA ASP A 553 2.08 30.47 -2.93
C ASP A 553 3.25 30.26 -3.91
N PRO A 554 3.34 29.12 -4.62
CA PRO A 554 4.45 28.87 -5.53
C PRO A 554 4.38 29.81 -6.75
N THR A 555 5.53 30.34 -7.14
CA THR A 555 5.68 31.32 -8.24
C THR A 555 5.27 30.77 -9.63
N ILE A 556 5.17 29.44 -9.79
CA ILE A 556 4.81 28.79 -11.06
C ILE A 556 3.64 27.82 -10.80
N ARG A 557 2.46 28.13 -11.35
CA ARG A 557 1.21 27.35 -11.16
C ARG A 557 1.01 26.19 -12.15
N GLN A 558 1.92 25.98 -13.12
CA GLN A 558 1.83 24.85 -14.06
C GLN A 558 2.45 23.58 -13.45
N GLU A 559 1.90 22.41 -13.77
CA GLU A 559 2.25 21.03 -13.34
C GLU A 559 3.63 20.85 -12.69
N MET A 560 3.78 21.29 -11.44
CA MET A 560 5.02 21.12 -10.68
C MET A 560 5.07 19.74 -10.04
N SER A 561 6.22 19.10 -10.15
CA SER A 561 6.50 17.90 -9.36
C SER A 561 6.56 18.23 -7.86
N LEU A 562 6.21 17.28 -7.00
CA LEU A 562 6.30 17.46 -5.55
C LEU A 562 7.72 17.87 -5.08
N GLN A 563 8.75 17.43 -5.79
CA GLN A 563 10.12 17.82 -5.49
C GLN A 563 10.40 19.31 -5.74
N GLN A 564 9.83 19.87 -6.80
CA GLN A 564 9.92 21.30 -7.08
C GLN A 564 9.15 22.13 -6.05
N VAL A 565 7.97 21.67 -5.62
CA VAL A 565 7.20 22.30 -4.55
C VAL A 565 8.03 22.30 -3.25
N TYR A 566 8.64 21.18 -2.88
CA TYR A 566 9.52 21.12 -1.70
C TYR A 566 10.76 22.01 -1.80
N GLN A 567 11.29 22.19 -3.01
CA GLN A 567 12.38 23.13 -3.27
C GLN A 567 11.96 24.57 -2.92
N GLN A 568 10.80 25.00 -3.42
CA GLN A 568 10.32 26.35 -3.14
C GLN A 568 9.91 26.58 -1.68
N ILE A 569 9.39 25.55 -0.99
CA ILE A 569 9.07 25.64 0.45
C ILE A 569 10.31 25.96 1.27
N PHE A 570 11.42 25.26 1.05
CA PHE A 570 12.61 25.50 1.88
C PHE A 570 13.35 26.78 1.51
N GLU A 571 13.16 27.31 0.29
CA GLU A 571 13.71 28.58 -0.18
C GLU A 571 12.85 29.79 0.22
N ASN A 572 11.60 29.57 0.64
CA ASN A 572 10.69 30.67 0.99
C ASN A 572 11.06 31.30 2.33
N GLU A 573 11.53 32.56 2.26
CA GLU A 573 12.04 33.28 3.43
C GLU A 573 10.95 33.63 4.43
N GLU A 574 9.76 34.01 4.00
CA GLU A 574 8.64 34.37 4.87
C GLU A 574 8.19 33.18 5.71
N ARG A 575 8.04 32.02 5.06
CA ARG A 575 7.68 30.76 5.74
C ARG A 575 8.76 30.33 6.73
N ASN A 576 10.03 30.44 6.36
CA ASN A 576 11.15 30.12 7.24
C ASN A 576 11.25 31.08 8.41
N SER A 577 11.01 32.36 8.22
CA SER A 577 11.00 33.39 9.29
C SER A 577 9.90 33.08 10.31
N LYS A 578 8.69 32.72 9.88
CA LYS A 578 7.61 32.29 10.78
C LYS A 578 8.01 31.04 11.56
N LEU A 579 8.57 30.03 10.90
CA LEU A 579 9.06 28.81 11.55
C LEU A 579 10.13 29.11 12.60
N VAL A 580 11.12 29.91 12.25
CA VAL A 580 12.23 30.33 13.15
C VAL A 580 11.68 31.10 14.36
N ALA A 581 10.77 32.05 14.16
CA ALA A 581 10.14 32.81 15.25
C ALA A 581 9.39 31.88 16.24
N ASP A 582 8.65 30.89 15.74
CA ASP A 582 7.96 29.90 16.56
C ASP A 582 8.93 29.02 17.35
N ILE A 583 10.06 28.62 16.75
CA ILE A 583 11.12 27.84 17.42
C ILE A 583 11.76 28.64 18.53
N ILE A 584 12.16 29.90 18.27
CA ILE A 584 12.75 30.78 19.26
C ILE A 584 11.80 31.04 20.44
N LYS A 585 10.50 31.28 20.13
CA LYS A 585 9.47 31.42 21.16
C LYS A 585 9.39 30.16 22.05
N ASN A 586 9.37 28.98 21.48
CA ASN A 586 9.37 27.69 22.23
C ASN A 586 10.63 27.53 23.09
N TYR A 587 11.80 27.86 22.55
CA TYR A 587 13.06 27.81 23.29
C TYR A 587 12.99 28.74 24.52
N ARG A 588 12.49 29.96 24.35
CA ARG A 588 12.31 30.94 25.46
C ARG A 588 11.26 30.49 26.49
N GLU A 589 10.27 29.66 26.06
CA GLU A 589 9.31 29.00 26.96
C GLU A 589 9.92 27.83 27.74
N GLY A 590 11.20 27.48 27.52
CA GLY A 590 11.88 26.37 28.20
C GLY A 590 11.58 25.00 27.63
N ARG A 591 11.07 24.88 26.40
CA ARG A 591 10.61 23.65 25.81
C ARG A 591 11.68 22.92 25.00
N ASN A 592 11.68 21.60 25.09
CA ASN A 592 12.59 20.73 24.35
C ASN A 592 12.02 20.36 22.98
N ALA A 593 12.61 20.87 21.92
CA ALA A 593 12.03 20.82 20.60
C ALA A 593 12.83 19.97 19.61
N ILE A 594 12.09 19.32 18.69
CA ILE A 594 12.65 18.68 17.53
C ILE A 594 12.00 19.23 16.27
N ILE A 595 12.83 19.66 15.33
CA ILE A 595 12.44 20.24 14.05
C ILE A 595 12.72 19.23 12.95
N LEU A 596 11.68 18.79 12.23
CA LEU A 596 11.77 17.79 11.16
C LEU A 596 11.62 18.41 9.78
N THR A 597 12.60 18.12 8.94
CA THR A 597 12.57 18.46 7.51
C THR A 597 12.93 17.23 6.65
N GLU A 598 12.68 17.30 5.34
CA GLU A 598 13.00 16.20 4.40
C GLU A 598 14.33 16.48 3.64
N ARG A 599 14.95 17.65 3.82
CA ARG A 599 16.13 18.07 3.05
C ARG A 599 17.29 18.50 3.92
N VAL A 600 18.49 18.00 3.60
CA VAL A 600 19.74 18.38 4.28
C VAL A 600 20.04 19.86 4.11
N ALA A 601 19.76 20.45 2.94
CA ALA A 601 19.94 21.88 2.72
C ALA A 601 19.07 22.73 3.66
N HIS A 602 17.83 22.31 3.92
CA HIS A 602 16.94 22.99 4.85
C HIS A 602 17.42 22.88 6.31
N VAL A 603 18.00 21.72 6.70
CA VAL A 603 18.64 21.58 8.03
C VAL A 603 19.71 22.62 8.23
N LYS A 604 20.61 22.77 7.25
CA LYS A 604 21.70 23.76 7.32
C LYS A 604 21.18 25.20 7.37
N ARG A 605 20.18 25.51 6.54
CA ARG A 605 19.59 26.86 6.52
C ARG A 605 18.94 27.22 7.86
N LEU A 606 18.17 26.30 8.45
CA LEU A 606 17.55 26.52 9.75
C LEU A 606 18.59 26.60 10.88
N GLU A 607 19.65 25.81 10.82
CA GLU A 607 20.77 25.88 11.77
C GLU A 607 21.44 27.27 11.73
N GLU A 608 21.73 27.80 10.55
CA GLU A 608 22.29 29.14 10.37
C GLU A 608 21.38 30.22 10.98
N LEU A 609 20.07 30.14 10.67
CA LEU A 609 19.09 31.14 11.15
C LEU A 609 18.85 31.10 12.67
N LEU A 610 18.99 29.90 13.28
CA LEU A 610 18.74 29.73 14.71
C LEU A 610 19.97 29.96 15.60
N ARG A 611 21.18 29.84 15.06
CA ARG A 611 22.43 29.82 15.84
C ARG A 611 22.70 31.07 16.64
N GLU A 612 22.21 32.22 16.18
CA GLU A 612 22.35 33.50 16.91
C GLU A 612 21.53 33.53 18.21
N GLU A 613 20.30 32.97 18.18
CA GLU A 613 19.38 32.99 19.32
C GLU A 613 19.44 31.71 20.16
N ILE A 614 19.83 30.58 19.52
CA ILE A 614 19.95 29.24 20.13
C ILE A 614 21.35 28.68 19.81
N PRO A 615 22.39 29.09 20.58
CA PRO A 615 23.77 28.67 20.31
C PRO A 615 23.98 27.15 20.36
N ASP A 616 23.24 26.48 21.24
CA ASP A 616 23.35 25.03 21.50
C ASP A 616 22.41 24.20 20.59
N VAL A 617 21.99 24.73 19.44
CA VAL A 617 21.18 23.98 18.48
C VAL A 617 21.96 22.80 17.86
N VAL A 618 21.41 21.62 17.92
CA VAL A 618 22.05 20.39 17.38
C VAL A 618 21.43 19.99 16.05
N ALA A 619 22.20 20.10 14.97
CA ALA A 619 21.78 19.67 13.64
C ALA A 619 22.28 18.26 13.32
N VAL A 620 21.34 17.36 12.92
CA VAL A 620 21.66 15.97 12.61
C VAL A 620 20.97 15.55 11.30
N THR A 621 21.73 14.99 10.38
CA THR A 621 21.21 14.57 9.09
C THR A 621 21.46 13.08 8.85
N GLY A 622 20.61 12.44 8.04
CA GLY A 622 20.88 11.09 7.55
C GLY A 622 22.12 11.07 6.64
N GLY A 623 22.85 9.94 6.63
CA GLY A 623 24.04 9.77 5.79
C GLY A 623 25.34 10.26 6.38
N LEU A 624 25.34 10.72 7.63
CA LEU A 624 26.56 10.98 8.38
C LEU A 624 27.35 9.67 8.59
N GLY A 625 28.67 9.74 8.54
CA GLY A 625 29.51 8.59 8.88
C GLY A 625 29.26 8.16 10.34
N ARG A 626 29.42 6.85 10.63
CA ARG A 626 29.14 6.25 11.96
C ARG A 626 29.82 6.98 13.14
N LYS A 627 30.97 7.58 12.93
CA LYS A 627 31.70 8.34 13.97
C LYS A 627 30.98 9.64 14.30
N THR A 628 30.67 10.44 13.30
CA THR A 628 29.93 11.71 13.44
C THR A 628 28.53 11.51 14.00
N GLU A 629 27.83 10.46 13.58
CA GLU A 629 26.51 10.09 14.12
C GLU A 629 26.58 9.83 15.64
N ARG A 630 27.58 9.06 16.09
CA ARG A 630 27.79 8.78 17.52
C ARG A 630 28.16 10.03 18.31
N GLU A 631 28.99 10.91 17.73
CA GLU A 631 29.36 12.19 18.34
C GLU A 631 28.12 13.07 18.54
N LYS A 632 27.26 13.20 17.53
CA LYS A 632 26.00 13.96 17.61
C LYS A 632 25.00 13.37 18.60
N LEU A 633 24.85 12.05 18.64
CA LEU A 633 23.99 11.40 19.64
C LEU A 633 24.52 11.60 21.08
N ARG A 634 25.85 11.64 21.24
CA ARG A 634 26.49 11.93 22.52
C ARG A 634 26.24 13.37 22.93
N GLU A 635 26.40 14.33 22.00
CA GLU A 635 26.09 15.77 22.22
C GLU A 635 24.64 15.96 22.71
N ILE A 636 23.66 15.26 22.09
CA ILE A 636 22.27 15.31 22.54
C ILE A 636 22.09 14.72 23.95
N ARG A 637 22.71 13.59 24.26
CA ARG A 637 22.59 12.93 25.59
C ARG A 637 23.26 13.74 26.70
N GLU A 638 24.40 14.38 26.41
CA GLU A 638 25.18 15.16 27.34
C GLU A 638 24.73 16.64 27.44
N ALA A 639 23.73 17.03 26.63
CA ALA A 639 23.17 18.40 26.67
C ALA A 639 22.63 18.71 28.07
N PRO A 640 22.94 19.92 28.63
CA PRO A 640 22.57 20.28 29.98
C PRO A 640 21.08 20.24 30.24
N VAL A 641 20.65 19.65 31.33
CA VAL A 641 19.22 19.51 31.70
C VAL A 641 18.55 20.84 32.01
N ASN A 642 19.34 21.82 32.45
CA ASN A 642 18.87 23.17 32.84
C ASN A 642 18.68 24.10 31.64
N ARG A 643 18.95 23.67 30.42
CA ARG A 643 18.70 24.43 29.17
C ARG A 643 17.79 23.66 28.23
N PRO A 644 16.92 24.34 27.49
CA PRO A 644 16.06 23.70 26.51
C PRO A 644 16.88 23.05 25.39
N LEU A 645 16.55 21.83 25.04
CA LEU A 645 17.19 21.11 23.94
C LEU A 645 16.48 21.42 22.62
N THR A 646 17.23 21.86 21.60
CA THR A 646 16.69 22.10 20.26
C THR A 646 17.44 21.25 19.22
N ILE A 647 16.74 20.35 18.55
CA ILE A 647 17.31 19.44 17.57
C ILE A 647 16.70 19.73 16.18
N ILE A 648 17.53 19.90 15.17
CA ILE A 648 17.07 19.96 13.76
C ILE A 648 17.49 18.68 13.07
N SER A 649 16.55 17.98 12.42
CA SER A 649 16.92 16.72 11.80
C SER A 649 16.13 16.40 10.53
N THR A 650 16.69 15.50 9.71
CA THR A 650 15.93 14.85 8.65
C THR A 650 15.12 13.69 9.21
N GLY A 651 13.90 13.49 8.66
CA GLY A 651 12.99 12.44 9.12
C GLY A 651 13.57 11.02 9.08
N SER A 652 14.56 10.78 8.22
CA SER A 652 15.25 9.48 8.13
C SER A 652 16.09 9.13 9.34
N PHE A 653 16.65 10.13 10.03
CA PHE A 653 17.48 9.93 11.23
C PHE A 653 16.64 9.61 12.47
N ILE A 654 15.50 10.30 12.63
CA ILE A 654 14.65 10.19 13.84
C ILE A 654 13.62 9.08 13.76
N GLY A 655 13.42 8.50 12.57
CA GLY A 655 12.36 7.50 12.34
C GLY A 655 12.44 6.27 13.25
N GLU A 656 13.64 5.69 13.46
CA GLU A 656 13.82 4.45 14.23
C GLU A 656 15.11 4.49 15.07
N GLY A 657 15.02 4.04 16.30
CA GLY A 657 16.19 3.93 17.20
C GLY A 657 16.60 5.21 17.93
N PHE A 658 16.02 6.37 17.63
CA PHE A 658 16.26 7.60 18.37
C PHE A 658 15.33 7.68 19.60
N ASP A 659 15.91 7.89 20.78
CA ASP A 659 15.17 7.97 22.05
C ASP A 659 15.73 9.11 22.92
N GLU A 660 14.93 10.17 23.07
CA GLU A 660 15.22 11.30 23.95
C GLU A 660 13.95 11.69 24.75
N PRO A 661 13.82 11.25 26.00
CA PRO A 661 12.61 11.43 26.80
C PRO A 661 12.20 12.87 27.07
N ARG A 662 13.17 13.83 27.09
CA ARG A 662 12.92 15.26 27.36
C ARG A 662 12.06 15.93 26.29
N LEU A 663 12.06 15.43 25.05
CA LEU A 663 11.35 16.07 23.95
C LEU A 663 9.86 16.18 24.23
N ASP A 664 9.34 17.38 24.12
CA ASP A 664 7.93 17.73 24.33
C ASP A 664 7.31 18.49 23.14
N THR A 665 8.12 18.98 22.21
CA THR A 665 7.65 19.76 21.06
C THR A 665 8.23 19.24 19.74
N LEU A 666 7.35 19.12 18.73
CA LEU A 666 7.69 18.72 17.36
C LEU A 666 7.30 19.81 16.37
N PHE A 667 8.25 20.26 15.55
CA PHE A 667 7.97 21.14 14.41
C PHE A 667 8.03 20.34 13.11
N LEU A 668 6.94 20.33 12.37
CA LEU A 668 6.89 19.76 11.01
C LEU A 668 7.28 20.84 10.01
N ALA A 669 8.58 21.12 9.86
CA ALA A 669 9.09 22.16 8.96
C ALA A 669 8.77 21.89 7.49
N MET A 670 8.62 20.60 7.11
CA MET A 670 8.19 20.17 5.78
C MET A 670 6.93 19.30 5.87
N PRO A 671 6.00 19.40 4.90
CA PRO A 671 4.78 18.61 4.89
C PRO A 671 5.05 17.12 4.75
N ILE A 672 4.40 16.31 5.57
CA ILE A 672 4.38 14.84 5.47
C ILE A 672 2.97 14.35 5.16
N SER A 673 2.84 13.30 4.33
CA SER A 673 1.54 12.78 3.89
C SER A 673 1.13 11.46 4.54
N TRP A 674 2.07 10.70 5.11
CA TRP A 674 1.82 9.35 5.59
C TRP A 674 1.54 9.31 7.10
N LYS A 675 0.37 8.74 7.46
CA LYS A 675 -0.06 8.58 8.87
C LYS A 675 0.96 7.82 9.72
N GLY A 676 1.61 6.79 9.18
CA GLY A 676 2.61 5.99 9.89
C GLY A 676 3.82 6.82 10.35
N ARG A 677 4.36 7.70 9.49
CA ARG A 677 5.45 8.61 9.87
C ARG A 677 5.03 9.59 10.94
N LEU A 678 3.81 10.15 10.82
CA LEU A 678 3.27 11.04 11.83
C LEU A 678 3.20 10.35 13.20
N HIS A 679 2.69 9.12 13.25
CA HIS A 679 2.60 8.33 14.49
C HIS A 679 3.98 8.05 15.08
N GLN A 680 4.98 7.75 14.25
CA GLN A 680 6.35 7.53 14.69
C GLN A 680 6.97 8.81 15.29
N TYR A 681 6.82 9.95 14.60
CA TYR A 681 7.40 11.22 15.06
C TYR A 681 6.70 11.75 16.31
N ALA A 682 5.37 11.80 16.32
CA ALA A 682 4.59 12.17 17.51
C ALA A 682 4.87 11.25 18.70
N GLY A 683 5.06 9.95 18.42
CA GLY A 683 5.39 8.96 19.45
C GLY A 683 6.72 9.21 20.18
N ARG A 684 7.66 9.99 19.58
CA ARG A 684 8.89 10.40 20.28
C ARG A 684 8.62 11.36 21.42
N LEU A 685 7.56 12.18 21.35
CA LEU A 685 7.14 13.07 22.41
C LEU A 685 6.45 12.34 23.55
N HIS A 686 5.96 11.12 23.32
CA HIS A 686 5.13 10.39 24.27
C HIS A 686 5.90 9.68 25.39
N ARG A 687 7.22 9.83 25.47
CA ARG A 687 8.03 9.33 26.58
C ARG A 687 7.70 10.07 27.86
N LEU A 688 7.56 9.34 28.95
CA LEU A 688 7.39 9.93 30.28
C LEU A 688 8.68 10.63 30.68
N TYR A 689 8.59 11.84 31.14
CA TYR A 689 9.68 12.62 31.71
C TYR A 689 9.13 13.53 32.81
N GLU A 690 9.88 13.69 33.88
CA GLU A 690 9.48 14.52 35.01
C GLU A 690 9.26 15.98 34.58
N GLY A 691 8.19 16.59 35.03
CA GLY A 691 7.83 17.97 34.67
C GLY A 691 7.14 18.15 33.32
N LYS A 692 6.95 17.11 32.51
CA LYS A 692 6.24 17.20 31.24
C LYS A 692 4.71 17.27 31.48
N THR A 693 4.10 18.40 31.16
CA THR A 693 2.66 18.66 31.34
C THR A 693 1.90 18.70 30.02
N GLU A 694 2.60 18.90 28.89
CA GLU A 694 2.00 19.04 27.58
C GLU A 694 3.00 18.61 26.50
N VAL A 695 2.51 17.97 25.45
CA VAL A 695 3.24 17.73 24.20
C VAL A 695 2.60 18.48 23.06
N ARG A 696 3.43 19.19 22.25
CA ARG A 696 2.98 20.05 21.16
C ARG A 696 3.51 19.60 19.80
N ILE A 697 2.68 19.68 18.78
CA ILE A 697 3.09 19.57 17.38
C ILE A 697 2.75 20.87 16.68
N TYR A 698 3.75 21.53 16.08
CA TYR A 698 3.53 22.65 15.18
C TYR A 698 3.44 22.13 13.76
N ASP A 699 2.27 22.33 13.12
CA ASP A 699 2.00 21.89 11.74
C ASP A 699 1.76 23.11 10.85
N TYR A 700 2.67 23.32 9.87
CA TYR A 700 2.59 24.43 8.92
C TYR A 700 1.74 24.01 7.73
N VAL A 701 0.64 24.72 7.53
CA VAL A 701 -0.41 24.42 6.56
C VAL A 701 -0.34 25.39 5.38
N ASP A 702 0.16 24.88 4.25
CA ASP A 702 0.35 25.65 3.02
C ASP A 702 -0.92 25.48 2.15
N VAL A 703 -1.96 26.27 2.43
CA VAL A 703 -3.33 26.10 1.86
C VAL A 703 -3.43 26.39 0.36
N HIS A 704 -2.56 27.26 -0.16
CA HIS A 704 -2.58 27.66 -1.58
C HIS A 704 -2.09 26.57 -2.54
N VAL A 705 -1.50 25.52 -2.01
CA VAL A 705 -0.95 24.41 -2.81
C VAL A 705 -1.81 23.16 -2.66
N PRO A 706 -2.59 22.76 -3.67
CA PRO A 706 -3.58 21.67 -3.54
C PRO A 706 -2.99 20.31 -3.12
N VAL A 707 -1.74 20.01 -3.50
CA VAL A 707 -1.07 18.77 -3.08
C VAL A 707 -0.70 18.81 -1.59
N LEU A 708 -0.26 19.96 -1.07
CA LEU A 708 0.11 20.14 0.33
C LEU A 708 -1.13 20.16 1.23
N GLU A 709 -2.19 20.79 0.78
CA GLU A 709 -3.49 20.78 1.45
C GLU A 709 -4.04 19.35 1.58
N ARG A 710 -3.99 18.54 0.51
CA ARG A 710 -4.35 17.12 0.59
C ARG A 710 -3.47 16.33 1.57
N MET A 711 -2.18 16.65 1.66
CA MET A 711 -1.28 16.03 2.64
C MET A 711 -1.68 16.44 4.08
N TYR A 712 -2.05 17.68 4.30
CA TYR A 712 -2.55 18.16 5.58
C TYR A 712 -3.83 17.45 6.03
N ARG A 713 -4.82 17.27 5.14
CA ARG A 713 -6.05 16.50 5.46
C ARG A 713 -5.74 15.09 5.97
N LYS A 714 -4.75 14.42 5.37
CA LYS A 714 -4.31 13.10 5.84
C LYS A 714 -3.70 13.17 7.24
N ARG A 715 -2.95 14.24 7.56
CA ARG A 715 -2.40 14.47 8.91
C ARG A 715 -3.49 14.71 9.94
N GLN A 716 -4.52 15.50 9.62
CA GLN A 716 -5.66 15.74 10.52
C GLN A 716 -6.28 14.44 11.03
N THR A 717 -6.58 13.51 10.10
CA THR A 717 -7.11 12.19 10.48
C THR A 717 -6.11 11.41 11.35
N GLY A 718 -4.81 11.60 11.10
CA GLY A 718 -3.73 11.03 11.90
C GLY A 718 -3.72 11.58 13.33
N TYR A 719 -3.81 12.89 13.52
CA TYR A 719 -3.85 13.54 14.84
C TYR A 719 -5.02 13.06 15.69
N ALA A 720 -6.21 13.04 15.09
CA ALA A 720 -7.41 12.51 15.76
C ALA A 720 -7.24 11.03 16.16
N GLY A 721 -6.53 10.25 15.31
CA GLY A 721 -6.24 8.83 15.56
C GLY A 721 -5.32 8.57 16.75
N ILE A 722 -4.42 9.52 17.08
CA ILE A 722 -3.47 9.42 18.20
C ILE A 722 -3.85 10.27 19.41
N GLY A 723 -5.06 10.85 19.42
CA GLY A 723 -5.63 11.52 20.59
C GLY A 723 -5.15 12.97 20.81
N TYR A 724 -4.63 13.62 19.75
CA TYR A 724 -4.28 15.05 19.83
C TYR A 724 -5.51 15.94 19.61
N SER A 725 -5.59 17.02 20.38
CA SER A 725 -6.49 18.15 20.14
C SER A 725 -5.82 19.17 19.22
N VAL A 726 -6.60 19.82 18.37
CA VAL A 726 -6.08 20.85 17.46
C VAL A 726 -6.37 22.22 18.02
N GLU A 727 -5.32 23.06 18.17
CA GLU A 727 -5.40 24.45 18.59
C GLU A 727 -4.85 25.37 17.48
N LEU A 728 -5.42 26.55 17.33
CA LEU A 728 -4.82 27.62 16.52
C LEU A 728 -3.79 28.38 17.34
N ALA A 729 -2.69 28.75 16.69
CA ALA A 729 -1.62 29.50 17.37
C ALA A 729 -2.04 30.92 17.81
N ASP A 730 -3.00 31.53 17.13
CA ASP A 730 -3.46 32.92 17.32
C ASP A 730 -4.90 33.02 17.88
N GLN A 731 -5.34 32.05 18.68
CA GLN A 731 -6.64 32.16 19.35
C GLN A 731 -6.64 33.32 20.37
N GLU A 732 -7.58 34.25 20.20
CA GLU A 732 -7.96 35.18 21.27
C GLU A 732 -8.41 34.39 22.50
N ALA A 733 -8.02 34.83 23.69
CA ALA A 733 -8.31 34.13 24.95
C ALA A 733 -9.81 33.88 25.12
N GLY A 734 -10.26 32.63 24.94
CA GLY A 734 -11.65 32.18 25.11
C GLY A 734 -12.29 31.47 23.89
N GLY A 735 -11.67 31.45 22.72
CA GLY A 735 -12.22 30.77 21.53
C GLY A 735 -12.13 29.24 21.65
N ARG A 736 -13.24 28.54 21.40
CA ARG A 736 -13.27 27.08 21.37
C ARG A 736 -12.94 26.58 19.95
N SER A 737 -11.87 25.81 19.81
CA SER A 737 -11.60 25.01 18.62
C SER A 737 -12.23 23.63 18.77
N LEU A 738 -13.17 23.28 17.88
CA LEU A 738 -13.86 22.01 17.90
C LEU A 738 -13.61 21.27 16.59
N MET A 739 -13.23 20.00 16.69
CA MET A 739 -13.05 19.13 15.53
C MET A 739 -14.22 18.15 15.43
N TYR A 740 -14.86 18.14 14.28
CA TYR A 740 -15.97 17.27 13.95
C TYR A 740 -15.57 16.22 12.93
N THR A 741 -16.12 15.02 13.02
CA THR A 741 -15.91 13.92 12.08
C THR A 741 -17.25 13.38 11.59
N GLY A 742 -17.31 12.93 10.32
CA GLY A 742 -18.53 12.38 9.78
C GLY A 742 -19.68 13.38 9.70
N LYS A 743 -20.79 13.14 10.41
CA LYS A 743 -22.02 13.97 10.38
C LYS A 743 -22.21 14.90 11.59
N ASP A 744 -21.30 14.83 12.55
CA ASP A 744 -21.46 15.51 13.85
C ASP A 744 -21.38 17.04 13.77
N TYR A 745 -20.86 17.57 12.65
CA TYR A 745 -20.71 19.01 12.42
C TYR A 745 -22.02 19.74 12.05
N ALA A 746 -23.03 19.01 11.55
CA ALA A 746 -24.17 19.59 10.85
C ALA A 746 -25.00 20.52 11.73
N ASP A 747 -25.26 20.14 12.98
CA ASP A 747 -26.07 20.94 13.90
C ASP A 747 -25.35 22.20 14.36
N GLU A 748 -24.04 22.10 14.57
CA GLU A 748 -23.20 23.25 14.97
C GLU A 748 -23.03 24.23 13.80
N LEU A 749 -22.69 23.72 12.59
CA LEU A 749 -22.61 24.57 11.40
C LEU A 749 -23.96 25.27 11.13
N LYS A 750 -25.08 24.56 11.31
CA LYS A 750 -26.41 25.15 11.17
C LYS A 750 -26.61 26.30 12.16
N ARG A 751 -26.19 26.14 13.42
CA ARG A 751 -26.27 27.21 14.43
C ARG A 751 -25.44 28.43 14.03
N ASP A 752 -24.22 28.20 13.58
CA ASP A 752 -23.33 29.30 13.13
C ASP A 752 -23.91 30.01 11.91
N LEU A 753 -24.41 29.29 10.91
CA LEU A 753 -25.05 29.87 9.72
C LEU A 753 -26.28 30.72 10.10
N LEU A 754 -27.09 30.27 11.07
CA LEU A 754 -28.24 30.98 11.55
C LEU A 754 -27.89 32.19 12.41
N SER A 755 -26.67 32.25 12.96
CA SER A 755 -26.16 33.35 13.78
C SER A 755 -25.47 34.43 12.95
N ALA A 756 -25.26 34.21 11.66
CA ALA A 756 -24.61 35.18 10.75
C ALA A 756 -25.37 36.52 10.72
N LYS A 757 -24.60 37.63 10.73
CA LYS A 757 -25.15 39.01 10.76
C LYS A 757 -24.75 39.83 9.54
N ARG A 758 -23.66 39.50 8.86
CA ARG A 758 -23.09 40.29 7.76
C ARG A 758 -22.93 39.48 6.48
N GLU A 759 -22.14 38.43 6.57
CA GLU A 759 -21.78 37.66 5.38
C GLU A 759 -21.47 36.20 5.71
N VAL A 760 -21.77 35.32 4.75
CA VAL A 760 -21.37 33.92 4.73
C VAL A 760 -20.70 33.64 3.39
N MET A 761 -19.44 33.25 3.41
CA MET A 761 -18.71 32.79 2.24
C MET A 761 -18.46 31.30 2.33
N MET A 762 -18.75 30.55 1.29
CA MET A 762 -18.60 29.10 1.26
C MET A 762 -17.82 28.65 0.04
N VAL A 763 -16.79 27.85 0.24
CA VAL A 763 -16.05 27.17 -0.82
C VAL A 763 -16.43 25.68 -0.83
N SER A 764 -17.22 25.29 -1.83
CA SER A 764 -17.78 23.96 -2.00
C SER A 764 -17.61 23.49 -3.45
N PRO A 765 -16.52 22.78 -3.77
CA PRO A 765 -16.21 22.36 -5.16
C PRO A 765 -17.26 21.47 -5.80
N ALA A 766 -17.91 20.60 -5.04
CA ALA A 766 -18.97 19.72 -5.53
C ALA A 766 -20.35 20.19 -5.06
N LEU A 767 -21.37 19.94 -5.88
CA LEU A 767 -22.77 20.17 -5.56
C LEU A 767 -23.55 18.86 -5.64
N ALA A 768 -24.38 18.57 -4.64
CA ALA A 768 -25.29 17.43 -4.63
C ALA A 768 -26.71 17.89 -4.26
N GLY A 769 -27.72 17.38 -4.95
CA GLY A 769 -29.09 17.87 -4.83
C GLY A 769 -29.64 17.82 -3.40
N LYS A 770 -29.35 16.77 -2.66
CA LYS A 770 -29.81 16.62 -1.26
C LYS A 770 -29.18 17.65 -0.32
N THR A 771 -27.86 17.88 -0.43
CA THR A 771 -27.13 18.82 0.43
C THR A 771 -27.45 20.26 0.10
N VAL A 772 -27.56 20.60 -1.20
CA VAL A 772 -28.02 21.92 -1.67
C VAL A 772 -29.43 22.22 -1.16
N ALA A 773 -30.39 21.27 -1.28
CA ALA A 773 -31.73 21.45 -0.77
C ALA A 773 -31.76 21.63 0.77
N THR A 774 -30.96 20.86 1.51
CA THR A 774 -30.83 21.01 2.96
C THR A 774 -30.25 22.38 3.33
N PHE A 775 -29.26 22.86 2.60
CA PHE A 775 -28.67 24.17 2.81
C PHE A 775 -29.68 25.30 2.56
N LEU A 776 -30.41 25.27 1.42
CA LEU A 776 -31.43 26.24 1.09
C LEU A 776 -32.59 26.26 2.11
N ASN A 777 -32.93 25.08 2.66
CA ASN A 777 -33.92 25.01 3.73
C ASN A 777 -33.40 25.53 5.07
N THR A 778 -32.10 25.51 5.29
CA THR A 778 -31.43 26.03 6.49
C THR A 778 -31.33 27.54 6.47
N ILE A 779 -30.94 28.12 5.33
CA ILE A 779 -30.84 29.57 5.12
C ILE A 779 -32.25 30.09 4.79
N LYS A 780 -32.95 30.54 5.81
CA LYS A 780 -34.30 31.11 5.67
C LYS A 780 -34.26 32.40 4.84
N PRO A 781 -35.32 32.75 4.09
CA PRO A 781 -35.40 34.00 3.32
C PRO A 781 -35.00 35.25 4.11
N ARG A 782 -35.38 35.31 5.40
CA ARG A 782 -35.04 36.43 6.31
C ARG A 782 -33.50 36.61 6.52
N ILE A 783 -32.71 35.55 6.40
CA ILE A 783 -31.25 35.67 6.50
C ILE A 783 -30.68 36.25 5.19
N LEU A 784 -31.22 35.86 4.05
CA LEU A 784 -30.78 36.37 2.73
C LEU A 784 -31.15 37.86 2.53
N GLU A 785 -32.10 38.39 3.27
CA GLU A 785 -32.44 39.83 3.27
C GLU A 785 -31.38 40.67 3.98
N THR A 786 -30.65 40.13 4.93
CA THR A 786 -29.72 40.86 5.82
C THR A 786 -28.27 40.39 5.74
N VAL A 787 -28.00 39.20 5.19
CA VAL A 787 -26.69 38.56 5.12
C VAL A 787 -26.33 38.26 3.68
N THR A 788 -25.19 38.72 3.23
CA THR A 788 -24.64 38.36 1.90
C THR A 788 -24.14 36.94 1.96
N VAL A 789 -24.68 36.07 1.11
CA VAL A 789 -24.24 34.68 0.99
C VAL A 789 -23.57 34.46 -0.36
N SER A 790 -22.29 34.08 -0.34
CA SER A 790 -21.53 33.76 -1.56
C SER A 790 -21.06 32.31 -1.52
N VAL A 791 -21.15 31.65 -2.68
CA VAL A 791 -20.70 30.26 -2.85
C VAL A 791 -19.73 30.18 -4.02
N MET A 792 -18.50 29.77 -3.71
CA MET A 792 -17.49 29.47 -4.71
C MET A 792 -17.50 27.97 -5.02
N THR A 793 -17.59 27.62 -6.30
CA THR A 793 -17.72 26.24 -6.72
C THR A 793 -17.02 25.96 -8.06
N LYS A 794 -16.89 24.72 -8.44
CA LYS A 794 -16.22 24.32 -9.69
C LYS A 794 -17.07 24.68 -10.89
N ASN A 795 -16.42 25.16 -11.96
CA ASN A 795 -17.07 25.51 -13.22
C ASN A 795 -17.85 24.32 -13.82
N ALA A 796 -19.10 24.55 -14.23
CA ALA A 796 -19.93 23.52 -14.85
C ALA A 796 -19.34 23.04 -16.18
N ASP A 797 -18.72 23.93 -16.94
CA ASP A 797 -18.14 23.62 -18.25
C ASP A 797 -16.93 22.68 -18.19
N SER A 798 -16.26 22.59 -17.03
CA SER A 798 -15.16 21.67 -16.81
C SER A 798 -15.61 20.20 -16.64
N ILE A 799 -16.94 19.92 -16.64
CA ILE A 799 -17.49 18.57 -16.46
C ILE A 799 -17.68 17.91 -17.83
N ALA A 800 -16.92 16.84 -18.09
CA ALA A 800 -16.95 16.12 -19.36
C ALA A 800 -18.29 15.41 -19.65
N ASN A 801 -18.97 14.89 -18.62
CA ASN A 801 -20.23 14.16 -18.78
C ASN A 801 -21.41 15.14 -18.92
N PRO A 802 -22.16 15.13 -20.06
CA PRO A 802 -23.27 16.07 -20.32
C PRO A 802 -24.40 16.01 -19.28
N GLN A 803 -24.76 14.81 -18.83
CA GLN A 803 -25.84 14.62 -17.83
C GLN A 803 -25.45 15.22 -16.48
N HIS A 804 -24.21 15.02 -16.04
CA HIS A 804 -23.71 15.61 -14.81
C HIS A 804 -23.57 17.12 -14.93
N ARG A 805 -23.21 17.65 -16.10
CA ARG A 805 -23.16 19.09 -16.40
C ARG A 805 -24.54 19.71 -16.28
N SER A 806 -25.57 19.12 -16.91
CA SER A 806 -26.95 19.60 -16.87
C SER A 806 -27.49 19.60 -15.43
N ASN A 807 -27.28 18.54 -14.69
CA ASN A 807 -27.69 18.47 -13.28
C ASN A 807 -27.01 19.55 -12.43
N ARG A 808 -25.75 19.81 -12.68
CA ARG A 808 -25.02 20.86 -11.98
C ARG A 808 -25.56 22.25 -12.29
N MET A 809 -25.87 22.53 -13.57
CA MET A 809 -26.47 23.81 -13.97
C MET A 809 -27.81 24.06 -13.27
N LEU A 810 -28.63 23.03 -13.12
CA LEU A 810 -29.89 23.13 -12.37
C LEU A 810 -29.67 23.49 -10.89
N LEU A 811 -28.64 22.90 -10.27
CA LEU A 811 -28.29 23.21 -8.88
C LEU A 811 -27.75 24.63 -8.71
N LEU A 812 -26.94 25.11 -9.67
CA LEU A 812 -26.45 26.49 -9.70
C LEU A 812 -27.60 27.47 -9.87
N ALA A 813 -28.52 27.21 -10.79
CA ALA A 813 -29.72 28.03 -10.98
C ALA A 813 -30.56 28.08 -9.69
N SER A 814 -30.75 26.95 -9.00
CA SER A 814 -31.52 26.91 -7.74
C SER A 814 -30.87 27.72 -6.60
N LEU A 815 -29.55 27.85 -6.58
CA LEU A 815 -28.83 28.69 -5.62
C LEU A 815 -28.98 30.18 -6.02
N ALA A 816 -28.79 30.51 -7.31
CA ALA A 816 -28.93 31.87 -7.84
C ALA A 816 -30.32 32.43 -7.66
N ASP A 817 -31.39 31.64 -7.90
CA ASP A 817 -32.78 32.01 -7.73
C ASP A 817 -33.15 32.41 -6.27
N LYS A 818 -32.32 32.02 -5.32
CA LYS A 818 -32.44 32.39 -3.91
C LYS A 818 -31.60 33.61 -3.53
N GLY A 819 -30.92 34.25 -4.48
CA GLY A 819 -30.12 35.44 -4.24
C GLY A 819 -28.70 35.14 -3.69
N ILE A 820 -28.21 33.91 -3.86
CA ILE A 820 -26.86 33.54 -3.46
C ILE A 820 -25.89 33.95 -4.57
N ASP A 821 -24.83 34.67 -4.22
CA ASP A 821 -23.76 35.05 -5.15
C ASP A 821 -22.91 33.84 -5.50
N LEU A 822 -22.78 33.52 -6.79
CA LEU A 822 -22.10 32.34 -7.30
C LEU A 822 -20.83 32.69 -8.04
N GLN A 823 -19.71 32.21 -7.53
CA GLN A 823 -18.41 32.28 -8.20
C GLN A 823 -18.00 30.89 -8.70
N GLN A 824 -17.71 30.78 -9.99
CA GLN A 824 -17.27 29.54 -10.62
C GLN A 824 -15.79 29.62 -10.99
N GLN A 825 -15.00 28.64 -10.58
CA GLN A 825 -13.57 28.55 -10.86
C GLN A 825 -13.19 27.15 -11.34
N ASP A 826 -12.20 27.03 -12.22
CA ASP A 826 -11.71 25.74 -12.71
C ASP A 826 -10.83 25.03 -11.69
N ALA A 827 -10.07 25.77 -10.91
CA ALA A 827 -9.27 25.25 -9.81
C ALA A 827 -10.06 25.36 -8.48
N THR A 828 -10.21 24.25 -7.79
CA THR A 828 -10.90 24.20 -6.50
C THR A 828 -9.93 24.47 -5.36
N GLY A 829 -10.15 25.57 -4.65
CA GLY A 829 -9.49 25.87 -3.37
C GLY A 829 -9.86 24.92 -2.25
N PRO A 830 -9.33 25.14 -1.03
CA PRO A 830 -9.70 24.38 0.14
C PRO A 830 -11.19 24.57 0.47
N LYS A 831 -11.81 23.51 1.00
CA LYS A 831 -13.22 23.55 1.43
C LYS A 831 -13.35 24.30 2.75
N CYS A 832 -14.10 25.36 2.76
CA CYS A 832 -14.30 26.16 3.96
C CYS A 832 -15.67 26.87 3.97
N VAL A 833 -16.09 27.30 5.17
CA VAL A 833 -17.18 28.23 5.37
C VAL A 833 -16.66 29.35 6.29
N LEU A 834 -16.79 30.58 5.84
CA LEU A 834 -16.44 31.78 6.59
C LEU A 834 -17.73 32.51 6.97
N ILE A 835 -17.87 32.87 8.25
CA ILE A 835 -19.06 33.53 8.76
C ILE A 835 -18.60 34.83 9.47
N ASP A 836 -19.11 35.95 9.01
CA ASP A 836 -18.88 37.30 9.54
C ASP A 836 -17.38 37.67 9.67
N ARG A 837 -16.50 37.08 8.86
CA ARG A 837 -15.02 37.13 8.94
C ARG A 837 -14.47 36.85 10.35
N LYS A 838 -15.15 35.99 11.09
CA LYS A 838 -14.79 35.65 12.46
C LYS A 838 -14.78 34.14 12.70
N VAL A 839 -15.83 33.44 12.24
CA VAL A 839 -15.91 31.99 12.39
C VAL A 839 -15.47 31.34 11.10
N VAL A 840 -14.52 30.41 11.21
CA VAL A 840 -13.94 29.65 10.11
C VAL A 840 -14.26 28.18 10.33
N TRP A 841 -14.92 27.59 9.35
CA TRP A 841 -15.04 26.15 9.21
C TRP A 841 -14.11 25.69 8.09
N TYR A 842 -13.17 24.82 8.40
CA TYR A 842 -12.12 24.39 7.47
C TYR A 842 -11.91 22.87 7.54
N GLY A 843 -11.79 22.20 6.38
CA GLY A 843 -11.48 20.76 6.38
C GLY A 843 -11.78 20.01 5.09
N SER A 844 -12.05 18.71 5.22
CA SER A 844 -12.30 17.84 4.07
C SER A 844 -13.77 17.71 3.69
N ILE A 845 -14.68 18.21 4.53
CA ILE A 845 -16.13 18.14 4.29
C ILE A 845 -16.52 19.13 3.20
N ASP A 846 -17.19 18.64 2.17
CA ASP A 846 -17.79 19.45 1.13
C ASP A 846 -19.26 19.69 1.51
N VAL A 847 -19.55 20.90 2.01
CA VAL A 847 -20.85 21.19 2.63
C VAL A 847 -22.01 21.04 1.66
N LEU A 848 -21.83 21.42 0.40
CA LEU A 848 -22.85 21.28 -0.65
C LEU A 848 -22.67 20.02 -1.50
N GLY A 849 -21.58 19.27 -1.32
CA GLY A 849 -21.25 18.05 -2.05
C GLY A 849 -21.68 16.77 -1.34
N ASN A 850 -21.34 15.63 -1.94
CA ASN A 850 -21.53 14.32 -1.31
C ASN A 850 -20.53 14.14 -0.16
N GLN A 851 -21.01 13.68 0.98
CA GLN A 851 -20.24 13.50 2.19
C GLN A 851 -19.66 12.09 2.26
N THR A 852 -18.41 11.97 2.72
CA THR A 852 -17.74 10.69 3.02
C THR A 852 -17.61 10.52 4.53
N ASN A 853 -17.72 9.28 5.02
CA ASN A 853 -17.67 9.00 6.46
C ASN A 853 -16.34 9.32 7.12
N ASP A 854 -15.26 9.45 6.34
CA ASP A 854 -13.89 9.73 6.82
C ASP A 854 -13.53 11.21 6.77
N ALA A 855 -14.48 12.08 6.44
CA ALA A 855 -14.25 13.51 6.34
C ALA A 855 -14.27 14.19 7.72
N SER A 856 -13.45 15.25 7.88
CA SER A 856 -13.36 16.05 9.11
C SER A 856 -13.51 17.54 8.81
N PHE A 857 -14.07 18.26 9.78
CA PHE A 857 -14.25 19.71 9.74
C PHE A 857 -13.84 20.32 11.07
N ILE A 858 -13.12 21.42 11.04
CA ILE A 858 -12.68 22.15 12.23
C ILE A 858 -13.44 23.47 12.25
N ARG A 859 -14.03 23.76 13.39
CA ARG A 859 -14.62 25.07 13.69
C ARG A 859 -13.62 25.91 14.47
N LEU A 860 -13.35 27.12 14.03
CA LEU A 860 -12.38 28.03 14.59
C LEU A 860 -12.99 29.44 14.70
N GLU A 861 -12.66 30.16 15.76
CA GLU A 861 -12.95 31.58 15.87
C GLU A 861 -11.64 32.36 15.77
N SER A 862 -11.40 32.98 14.59
CA SER A 862 -10.19 33.74 14.28
C SER A 862 -10.48 34.74 13.16
N THR A 863 -10.48 36.02 13.50
CA THR A 863 -10.64 37.13 12.55
C THR A 863 -9.48 37.15 11.55
N LYS A 864 -8.26 37.00 12.03
CA LYS A 864 -7.05 36.99 11.17
C LYS A 864 -7.10 35.88 10.12
N LEU A 865 -7.38 34.63 10.52
CA LEU A 865 -7.49 33.52 9.59
C LEU A 865 -8.66 33.67 8.63
N ALA A 866 -9.79 34.20 9.10
CA ALA A 866 -10.94 34.47 8.26
C ALA A 866 -10.63 35.52 7.19
N GLU A 867 -9.89 36.55 7.51
CA GLU A 867 -9.42 37.58 6.57
C GLU A 867 -8.40 37.01 5.57
N GLU A 868 -7.40 36.28 6.04
CA GLU A 868 -6.42 35.60 5.18
C GLU A 868 -7.11 34.67 4.16
N LEU A 869 -8.05 33.85 4.60
CA LEU A 869 -8.83 32.98 3.71
C LEU A 869 -9.75 33.77 2.78
N TYR A 870 -10.35 34.84 3.28
CA TYR A 870 -11.22 35.70 2.46
C TYR A 870 -10.44 36.38 1.32
N GLU A 871 -9.25 36.89 1.59
CA GLU A 871 -8.36 37.48 0.58
C GLU A 871 -7.90 36.46 -0.46
N CYS A 872 -7.72 35.21 -0.06
CA CYS A 872 -7.35 34.13 -0.96
C CYS A 872 -8.43 33.81 -2.00
N PHE A 873 -9.71 33.97 -1.62
CA PHE A 873 -10.86 33.59 -2.43
C PHE A 873 -11.60 34.76 -3.04
N GLY A 874 -11.40 35.97 -2.53
CA GLY A 874 -12.06 37.19 -3.00
C GLY A 874 -11.37 37.91 -4.20
N ARG A 875 -10.27 37.33 -4.73
CA ARG A 875 -9.54 37.88 -5.89
C ARG A 875 -9.95 37.24 -7.19
#